data_28a4045266e018dbf5371bbfe8205568
#
_entry.id   28a4045266e018dbf5371bbfe8205568
#
_cell.length_a   1.000
_cell.length_b   1.000
_cell.length_c   1.000
_cell.angle_alpha   90.00
_cell.angle_beta   90.00
_cell.angle_gamma   90.00
#
_symmetry.space_group_name_H-M   'P 1'
#
loop_
_entity.id
_entity.type
_entity.pdbx_description
1 polymer ?
#
loop_
_entity_poly.entity_id
_entity_poly.type
_entity_poly.pdbx_seq_one_letter_code
_entity_poly.pdbx_strand_id
1 'polypeptide(L)'
;MKRILKKAGILLLVFLLGTAGTALLLNSESTDNRSDFNDAVFPEVMVDMNDTLINRMYGYAQPMQADFTRDSVTPLDTSKKLTFKVNPYDSEVKSFSYEIRTSDGSKVLENKKIKNLVKEDQYLSVDVEIGSDLRMNQEYSMQIALELDEGTAYYYTRVVSRSQVHASDYAAFVKYFYEACLDKESADALGSYLEPQTTGAATNYSGININSSLSEISWGNLAPQLCQEGIPVIKEINETTASVVLEYQLTSQNDDEKTELYDVKEFYRMKYQDTRIYLLDFQRSANQVFDGTLPVYEDDGIILGVRDKNVEYMMNDAATVIAFVQEGDLWSYSPGNEKVNQVFSFRKLKDGDFRDSRTQHDIKIVRVTDEGDIDFVLYGYMNRGSHEGYEGIAVYHYNRDKNVAEERAFIPVSESFEFLKKDLEKLSYVNEKNELFLILAKNLYRINIEENSSEILEKGIKNANFVSSDNNDHAAWLVSEGDEKGNIKEIDFDTCKTRLIAPQKGQRLRTVGFMNEDLIYGMLNKEDILTDEEGHKSVGIRILRIEDFEGNVKKEYRKDGLYITDISVGNTLIEFELSAKSGETSYVAQKKDTIMNNKKAAANTVKIELISASRTGVRVKLVFNTTKQTDSPLTMYAKVSSSDRKDIVLDTQIPQETAYYVYGQGGLDGIYTDPAKAVLRADTLGGVVLNRTQQYVWERGNKKTKMQIDTEGIPESVLQGTYDIKTLKKSLKKTGTVIDLSGCSLDSVLYEISAQRPVIAKTGADTSVVIVGYDEYNTWLYDPVKKETYPYGMNDSTDLFQKAGNVFITYIETVNY
;
A
#
# COMPACT_ATOMS: atom_id res chain seq x y z
N MET A 1 69.17 -5.27 -46.17
CA MET A 1 68.81 -5.78 -44.82
C MET A 1 68.45 -4.71 -43.84
N LYS A 2 69.21 -3.66 -43.53
CA LYS A 2 68.85 -2.61 -42.53
C LYS A 2 67.59 -1.82 -42.82
N ARG A 3 67.16 -1.61 -44.07
CA ARG A 3 65.89 -0.92 -44.43
C ARG A 3 64.66 -1.81 -44.24
N ILE A 4 64.80 -3.11 -44.41
CA ILE A 4 63.73 -4.08 -44.21
C ILE A 4 63.45 -4.27 -42.69
N LEU A 5 64.52 -4.36 -41.88
CA LEU A 5 64.41 -4.42 -40.41
C LEU A 5 63.79 -3.15 -39.82
N LYS A 6 64.11 -1.95 -40.35
CA LYS A 6 63.52 -0.70 -39.93
C LYS A 6 61.99 -0.64 -40.23
N LYS A 7 61.58 -1.14 -41.43
CA LYS A 7 60.12 -1.20 -41.77
C LYS A 7 59.42 -2.25 -40.94
N ALA A 8 60.01 -3.40 -40.66
CA ALA A 8 59.38 -4.42 -39.76
C ALA A 8 59.26 -3.91 -38.34
N GLY A 9 60.24 -3.18 -37.82
CA GLY A 9 60.15 -2.56 -36.49
C GLY A 9 59.10 -1.50 -36.39
N ILE A 10 58.86 -0.66 -37.39
CA ILE A 10 57.78 0.34 -37.43
C ILE A 10 56.42 -0.35 -37.52
N LEU A 11 56.27 -1.37 -38.33
CA LEU A 11 55.02 -2.17 -38.44
C LEU A 11 54.67 -2.86 -37.12
N LEU A 12 55.67 -3.43 -36.41
CA LEU A 12 55.51 -4.04 -35.12
C LEU A 12 55.04 -3.01 -34.04
N LEU A 13 55.65 -1.81 -34.08
CA LEU A 13 55.30 -0.72 -33.17
C LEU A 13 53.85 -0.22 -33.41
N VAL A 14 53.46 -0.06 -34.68
CA VAL A 14 52.11 0.34 -35.05
C VAL A 14 51.09 -0.75 -34.65
N PHE A 15 51.44 -2.02 -34.83
CA PHE A 15 50.63 -3.13 -34.39
C PHE A 15 50.46 -3.18 -32.87
N LEU A 16 51.56 -3.00 -32.11
CA LEU A 16 51.51 -2.95 -30.64
C LEU A 16 50.74 -1.72 -30.11
N LEU A 17 50.91 -0.57 -30.75
CA LEU A 17 50.11 0.63 -30.39
C LEU A 17 48.65 0.47 -30.78
N GLY A 18 48.34 -0.17 -31.89
CA GLY A 18 46.98 -0.49 -32.31
C GLY A 18 46.30 -1.48 -31.36
N THR A 19 47.00 -2.58 -31.01
CA THR A 19 46.46 -3.55 -30.05
C THR A 19 46.33 -2.98 -28.64
N ALA A 20 47.28 -2.18 -28.17
CA ALA A 20 47.21 -1.49 -26.89
C ALA A 20 46.04 -0.46 -26.86
N GLY A 21 45.89 0.31 -27.95
CA GLY A 21 44.77 1.25 -28.10
C GLY A 21 43.43 0.55 -28.17
N THR A 22 43.34 -0.57 -28.90
CA THR A 22 42.10 -1.38 -28.97
C THR A 22 41.82 -2.06 -27.63
N ALA A 23 42.85 -2.57 -26.93
CA ALA A 23 42.72 -3.15 -25.61
C ALA A 23 42.24 -2.11 -24.56
N LEU A 24 42.78 -0.88 -24.63
CA LEU A 24 42.32 0.23 -23.77
C LEU A 24 40.88 0.66 -24.10
N LEU A 25 40.47 0.64 -25.36
CA LEU A 25 39.12 0.97 -25.79
C LEU A 25 38.12 -0.16 -25.44
N LEU A 26 38.54 -1.42 -25.55
CA LEU A 26 37.71 -2.59 -25.21
C LEU A 26 37.71 -2.87 -23.71
N ASN A 27 38.71 -2.44 -22.95
CA ASN A 27 38.80 -2.55 -21.50
C ASN A 27 38.32 -1.29 -20.76
N SER A 28 37.87 -0.24 -21.43
CA SER A 28 37.06 0.76 -20.79
C SER A 28 35.71 0.11 -20.51
N GLU A 29 35.60 -0.55 -19.35
CA GLU A 29 34.32 -0.95 -18.82
C GLU A 29 33.48 0.33 -18.82
N SER A 30 32.48 0.39 -19.70
CA SER A 30 31.45 1.42 -19.63
C SER A 30 30.76 1.25 -18.28
N THR A 31 30.94 2.19 -17.38
CA THR A 31 30.29 2.20 -16.09
C THR A 31 28.79 2.42 -16.26
N ASP A 32 28.39 3.00 -17.39
CA ASP A 32 27.01 3.28 -17.73
C ASP A 32 26.59 2.39 -18.90
N ASN A 33 25.93 1.30 -18.58
CA ASN A 33 25.39 0.33 -19.54
C ASN A 33 23.86 0.36 -19.60
N ARG A 34 23.24 1.38 -18.98
CA ARG A 34 21.78 1.51 -18.97
C ARG A 34 21.28 1.52 -20.40
N SER A 35 20.31 0.67 -20.69
CA SER A 35 19.36 1.02 -21.72
C SER A 35 18.58 2.21 -21.15
N ASP A 36 18.68 3.35 -21.76
CA ASP A 36 17.64 4.34 -21.53
C ASP A 36 16.30 3.63 -21.79
N PHE A 37 15.52 3.41 -20.74
CA PHE A 37 14.10 3.28 -20.96
C PHE A 37 13.73 4.52 -21.76
N ASN A 38 13.18 4.36 -22.95
CA ASN A 38 12.71 5.48 -23.75
C ASN A 38 12.02 6.51 -22.86
N ASP A 39 12.19 7.78 -23.14
CA ASP A 39 11.50 8.82 -22.39
C ASP A 39 10.02 8.42 -22.24
N ALA A 40 9.48 8.61 -21.06
CA ALA A 40 8.06 8.35 -20.87
C ALA A 40 7.26 9.24 -21.82
N VAL A 41 6.28 8.65 -22.50
CA VAL A 41 5.55 9.30 -23.59
C VAL A 41 4.19 9.83 -23.18
N PHE A 42 3.64 9.36 -22.04
CA PHE A 42 2.31 9.79 -21.63
C PHE A 42 2.31 11.21 -21.06
N PRO A 43 1.38 12.07 -21.50
CA PRO A 43 1.16 13.39 -20.91
C PRO A 43 0.81 13.31 -19.41
N GLU A 44 1.01 14.41 -18.71
CA GLU A 44 0.41 14.63 -17.39
C GLU A 44 -0.94 15.33 -17.52
N VAL A 45 -1.87 14.99 -16.64
CA VAL A 45 -3.15 15.70 -16.53
C VAL A 45 -3.33 16.18 -15.10
N MET A 46 -3.67 17.46 -14.93
CA MET A 46 -3.89 18.12 -13.66
C MET A 46 -5.20 18.89 -13.69
N VAL A 47 -5.74 19.21 -12.55
CA VAL A 47 -6.90 20.10 -12.40
C VAL A 47 -6.40 21.48 -12.01
N ASP A 48 -6.84 22.51 -12.72
CA ASP A 48 -6.63 23.90 -12.32
C ASP A 48 -7.83 24.37 -11.51
N MET A 49 -7.56 24.75 -10.27
CA MET A 49 -8.56 25.28 -9.35
C MET A 49 -8.17 26.68 -8.88
N ASN A 50 -8.71 27.71 -9.55
CA ASN A 50 -8.40 29.11 -9.27
C ASN A 50 -6.88 29.40 -9.30
N ASP A 51 -6.24 29.10 -10.42
CA ASP A 51 -4.81 29.28 -10.67
C ASP A 51 -3.90 28.39 -9.77
N THR A 52 -4.45 27.39 -9.10
CA THR A 52 -3.71 26.41 -8.32
C THR A 52 -3.87 25.03 -8.93
N LEU A 53 -2.76 24.43 -9.36
CA LEU A 53 -2.75 23.06 -9.89
C LEU A 53 -2.90 22.06 -8.72
N ILE A 54 -3.82 21.12 -8.89
CA ILE A 54 -4.08 20.03 -7.95
C ILE A 54 -4.29 18.72 -8.71
N ASN A 55 -4.28 17.61 -8.00
CA ASN A 55 -4.68 16.29 -8.50
C ASN A 55 -3.92 15.88 -9.76
N ARG A 56 -2.58 15.82 -9.70
CA ARG A 56 -1.77 15.25 -10.78
C ARG A 56 -2.21 13.81 -11.03
N MET A 57 -2.55 13.49 -12.28
CA MET A 57 -2.99 12.16 -12.72
C MET A 57 -1.97 11.57 -13.69
N TYR A 58 -1.78 10.28 -13.60
CA TYR A 58 -0.85 9.50 -14.44
C TYR A 58 -1.63 8.72 -15.51
N GLY A 59 -1.03 8.57 -16.69
CA GLY A 59 -1.66 7.90 -17.82
C GLY A 59 -1.58 6.38 -17.71
N TYR A 60 -2.69 5.68 -17.93
CA TYR A 60 -2.75 4.23 -18.08
C TYR A 60 -2.85 3.84 -19.53
N ALA A 61 -2.12 2.81 -19.94
CA ALA A 61 -2.13 2.30 -21.31
C ALA A 61 -3.42 1.54 -21.67
N GLN A 62 -4.19 1.14 -20.68
CA GLN A 62 -5.47 0.42 -20.81
C GLN A 62 -6.51 0.97 -19.84
N PRO A 63 -7.82 0.81 -20.15
CA PRO A 63 -8.86 1.21 -19.21
C PRO A 63 -8.78 0.40 -17.90
N MET A 64 -8.83 1.12 -16.76
CA MET A 64 -8.83 0.53 -15.43
C MET A 64 -10.26 0.45 -14.87
N GLN A 65 -10.49 -0.51 -13.96
CA GLN A 65 -11.78 -0.61 -13.28
C GLN A 65 -11.93 0.50 -12.24
N ALA A 66 -13.14 1.04 -12.13
CA ALA A 66 -13.43 2.14 -11.20
C ALA A 66 -13.12 1.81 -9.73
N ASP A 67 -13.21 0.54 -9.34
CA ASP A 67 -12.92 0.07 -7.97
C ASP A 67 -11.45 0.30 -7.57
N PHE A 68 -10.55 0.35 -8.54
CA PHE A 68 -9.10 0.45 -8.33
C PHE A 68 -8.52 1.84 -8.64
N THR A 69 -9.36 2.80 -9.02
CA THR A 69 -8.92 4.14 -9.47
C THR A 69 -9.42 5.24 -8.53
N ARG A 70 -8.93 5.23 -7.26
CA ARG A 70 -9.25 6.25 -6.27
C ARG A 70 -7.98 7.03 -5.86
N ASP A 71 -7.23 7.49 -6.84
CA ASP A 71 -5.98 8.23 -6.56
C ASP A 71 -6.24 9.65 -6.08
N SER A 72 -7.29 10.29 -6.57
CA SER A 72 -7.66 11.65 -6.20
C SER A 72 -9.18 11.88 -6.21
N VAL A 73 -9.61 12.89 -5.45
CA VAL A 73 -10.98 13.41 -5.44
C VAL A 73 -10.97 14.86 -5.90
N THR A 74 -11.74 15.15 -6.95
CA THR A 74 -11.90 16.50 -7.50
C THR A 74 -13.27 17.04 -7.11
N PRO A 75 -13.34 18.03 -6.22
CA PRO A 75 -14.61 18.63 -5.83
C PRO A 75 -15.16 19.52 -6.94
N LEU A 76 -16.49 19.48 -7.10
CA LEU A 76 -17.25 20.31 -8.02
C LEU A 76 -18.06 21.33 -7.23
N ASP A 77 -17.99 22.57 -7.65
CA ASP A 77 -18.91 23.61 -7.20
C ASP A 77 -20.26 23.51 -7.92
N THR A 78 -21.13 24.49 -7.65
CA THR A 78 -22.46 24.55 -8.26
C THR A 78 -22.42 24.81 -9.77
N SER A 79 -21.31 25.33 -10.32
CA SER A 79 -21.15 25.56 -11.76
C SER A 79 -20.89 24.27 -12.53
N LYS A 80 -20.45 23.21 -11.85
CA LYS A 80 -20.03 21.91 -12.41
C LYS A 80 -18.96 22.06 -13.51
N LYS A 81 -18.12 23.10 -13.42
CA LYS A 81 -17.03 23.37 -14.35
C LYS A 81 -15.70 22.96 -13.77
N LEU A 82 -14.87 22.36 -14.61
CA LEU A 82 -13.49 22.00 -14.31
C LEU A 82 -12.60 22.48 -15.45
N THR A 83 -11.45 23.02 -15.13
CA THR A 83 -10.38 23.29 -16.09
C THR A 83 -9.27 22.26 -15.87
N PHE A 84 -8.92 21.53 -16.92
CA PHE A 84 -7.78 20.61 -16.91
C PHE A 84 -6.59 21.25 -17.60
N LYS A 85 -5.40 21.05 -17.02
CA LYS A 85 -4.11 21.37 -17.64
C LYS A 85 -3.42 20.07 -18.02
N VAL A 86 -3.15 19.92 -19.31
CA VAL A 86 -2.43 18.77 -19.84
C VAL A 86 -1.02 19.23 -20.22
N ASN A 87 0.00 18.65 -19.59
CA ASN A 87 1.39 18.80 -20.01
C ASN A 87 1.69 17.69 -21.02
N PRO A 88 1.78 18.01 -22.33
CA PRO A 88 1.94 16.98 -23.35
C PRO A 88 3.37 16.45 -23.46
N TYR A 89 4.35 17.15 -22.85
CA TYR A 89 5.78 16.92 -23.11
C TYR A 89 6.05 16.87 -24.62
N ASP A 90 6.61 15.78 -25.15
CA ASP A 90 6.89 15.58 -26.56
C ASP A 90 5.76 14.89 -27.33
N SER A 91 4.64 14.57 -26.67
CA SER A 91 3.52 13.85 -27.28
C SER A 91 2.51 14.80 -27.94
N GLU A 92 2.01 14.46 -29.11
CA GLU A 92 0.91 15.17 -29.76
C GLU A 92 -0.45 14.71 -29.24
N VAL A 93 -1.18 15.61 -28.57
CA VAL A 93 -2.53 15.35 -28.04
C VAL A 93 -3.57 15.78 -29.06
N LYS A 94 -4.26 14.83 -29.73
CA LYS A 94 -5.26 15.07 -30.79
C LYS A 94 -6.62 15.47 -30.25
N SER A 95 -7.02 14.90 -29.13
CA SER A 95 -8.31 15.18 -28.50
C SER A 95 -8.31 14.77 -27.04
N PHE A 96 -9.19 15.41 -26.27
CA PHE A 96 -9.52 15.11 -24.90
C PHE A 96 -10.95 14.59 -24.83
N SER A 97 -11.19 13.43 -24.23
CA SER A 97 -12.54 12.94 -23.96
C SER A 97 -12.68 12.56 -22.51
N TYR A 98 -13.89 12.62 -21.99
CA TYR A 98 -14.16 12.19 -20.62
C TYR A 98 -15.48 11.42 -20.51
N GLU A 99 -15.52 10.53 -19.53
CA GLU A 99 -16.72 9.81 -19.11
C GLU A 99 -16.95 10.02 -17.63
N ILE A 100 -18.20 10.36 -17.26
CA ILE A 100 -18.66 10.30 -15.88
C ILE A 100 -19.41 8.99 -15.69
N ARG A 101 -18.99 8.21 -14.71
CA ARG A 101 -19.57 6.91 -14.37
C ARG A 101 -20.05 6.91 -12.93
N THR A 102 -20.95 5.99 -12.61
CA THR A 102 -21.28 5.65 -11.23
C THR A 102 -20.00 5.29 -10.45
N SER A 103 -20.01 5.42 -9.13
CA SER A 103 -18.82 5.18 -8.30
C SER A 103 -18.20 3.79 -8.49
N ASP A 104 -19.03 2.78 -8.77
CA ASP A 104 -18.65 1.40 -9.09
C ASP A 104 -18.34 1.16 -10.60
N GLY A 105 -18.40 2.21 -11.43
CA GLY A 105 -18.14 2.12 -12.86
C GLY A 105 -19.20 1.40 -13.69
N SER A 106 -20.30 0.91 -13.08
CA SER A 106 -21.29 0.03 -13.75
C SER A 106 -22.11 0.75 -14.83
N LYS A 107 -22.28 2.08 -14.72
CA LYS A 107 -23.10 2.86 -15.64
C LYS A 107 -22.40 4.16 -16.05
N VAL A 108 -22.38 4.44 -17.35
CA VAL A 108 -21.95 5.72 -17.92
C VAL A 108 -23.12 6.71 -17.84
N LEU A 109 -22.87 7.85 -17.20
CA LEU A 109 -23.84 8.94 -17.06
C LEU A 109 -23.65 10.02 -18.12
N GLU A 110 -22.40 10.27 -18.48
CA GLU A 110 -22.03 11.26 -19.49
C GLU A 110 -20.74 10.83 -20.21
N ASN A 111 -20.68 11.11 -21.52
CA ASN A 111 -19.48 10.94 -22.33
C ASN A 111 -19.41 12.09 -23.33
N LYS A 112 -18.29 12.80 -23.34
CA LYS A 112 -18.06 13.93 -24.26
C LYS A 112 -16.63 13.91 -24.80
N LYS A 113 -16.49 14.33 -26.07
CA LYS A 113 -15.19 14.53 -26.74
C LYS A 113 -14.97 16.00 -27.04
N ILE A 114 -13.84 16.54 -26.61
CA ILE A 114 -13.42 17.93 -26.80
C ILE A 114 -12.23 17.94 -27.75
N LYS A 115 -12.36 18.67 -28.85
CA LYS A 115 -11.28 18.78 -29.85
C LYS A 115 -10.53 20.12 -29.80
N ASN A 116 -11.17 21.13 -29.22
CA ASN A 116 -10.56 22.44 -29.10
C ASN A 116 -9.76 22.51 -27.81
N LEU A 117 -8.45 22.25 -27.88
CA LEU A 117 -7.50 22.36 -26.81
C LEU A 117 -6.79 23.70 -26.94
N VAL A 118 -6.81 24.52 -25.92
CA VAL A 118 -6.20 25.86 -25.94
C VAL A 118 -4.78 25.75 -25.41
N LYS A 119 -3.80 26.17 -26.20
CA LYS A 119 -2.40 26.15 -25.76
C LYS A 119 -2.13 27.38 -24.88
N GLU A 120 -1.67 27.13 -23.68
CA GLU A 120 -1.27 28.13 -22.68
C GLU A 120 0.10 27.75 -22.11
N ASP A 121 1.13 28.50 -22.51
CA ASP A 121 2.52 28.23 -22.17
C ASP A 121 2.94 26.79 -22.54
N GLN A 122 3.29 25.97 -21.54
CA GLN A 122 3.66 24.56 -21.71
C GLN A 122 2.46 23.61 -21.64
N TYR A 123 1.27 24.09 -21.28
CA TYR A 123 0.08 23.28 -21.10
C TYR A 123 -0.90 23.42 -22.25
N LEU A 124 -1.77 22.38 -22.40
CA LEU A 124 -3.02 22.47 -23.12
C LEU A 124 -4.14 22.62 -22.09
N SER A 125 -4.88 23.71 -22.15
CA SER A 125 -6.02 24.00 -21.27
C SER A 125 -7.30 23.44 -21.86
N VAL A 126 -8.10 22.76 -21.03
CA VAL A 126 -9.35 22.12 -21.44
C VAL A 126 -10.45 22.42 -20.43
N ASP A 127 -11.44 23.20 -20.85
CA ASP A 127 -12.62 23.47 -20.05
C ASP A 127 -13.68 22.38 -20.24
N VAL A 128 -14.14 21.82 -19.13
CA VAL A 128 -15.16 20.77 -19.07
C VAL A 128 -16.36 21.30 -18.28
N GLU A 129 -17.53 21.18 -18.83
CA GLU A 129 -18.79 21.45 -18.15
C GLU A 129 -19.62 20.16 -18.09
N ILE A 130 -19.82 19.65 -16.84
CA ILE A 130 -20.53 18.41 -16.58
C ILE A 130 -22.04 18.69 -16.64
N GLY A 131 -22.70 18.10 -17.65
CA GLY A 131 -24.12 18.27 -17.88
C GLY A 131 -25.00 17.30 -17.07
N SER A 132 -24.42 16.21 -16.59
CA SER A 132 -25.15 15.20 -15.82
C SER A 132 -25.68 15.74 -14.48
N ASP A 133 -26.83 15.24 -14.04
CA ASP A 133 -27.37 15.54 -12.73
C ASP A 133 -26.71 14.67 -11.66
N LEU A 134 -25.66 15.21 -11.06
CA LEU A 134 -24.90 14.54 -10.00
C LEU A 134 -25.55 14.83 -8.65
N ARG A 135 -25.77 13.78 -7.88
CA ARG A 135 -26.29 13.92 -6.51
C ARG A 135 -25.26 14.57 -5.60
N MET A 136 -25.71 15.45 -4.73
CA MET A 136 -24.86 16.07 -3.72
C MET A 136 -24.26 15.02 -2.76
N ASN A 137 -23.02 15.23 -2.37
CA ASN A 137 -22.30 14.39 -1.40
C ASN A 137 -22.08 12.93 -1.88
N GLN A 138 -22.21 12.67 -3.18
CA GLN A 138 -21.94 11.38 -3.78
C GLN A 138 -20.77 11.48 -4.73
N GLU A 139 -19.81 10.57 -4.64
CA GLU A 139 -18.70 10.45 -5.57
C GLU A 139 -19.11 9.71 -6.84
N TYR A 140 -18.50 10.12 -7.94
CA TYR A 140 -18.61 9.50 -9.26
C TYR A 140 -17.20 9.28 -9.80
N SER A 141 -17.00 8.25 -10.61
CA SER A 141 -15.75 8.04 -11.32
C SER A 141 -15.69 8.91 -12.57
N MET A 142 -14.63 9.65 -12.75
CA MET A 142 -14.34 10.37 -13.99
C MET A 142 -13.11 9.74 -14.66
N GLN A 143 -13.32 9.19 -15.85
CA GLN A 143 -12.27 8.72 -16.74
C GLN A 143 -12.01 9.78 -17.78
N ILE A 144 -10.76 10.16 -17.97
CA ILE A 144 -10.28 11.02 -19.04
C ILE A 144 -9.51 10.14 -20.03
N ALA A 145 -9.67 10.37 -21.32
CA ALA A 145 -8.92 9.69 -22.36
C ALA A 145 -8.32 10.72 -23.32
N LEU A 146 -7.00 10.69 -23.44
CA LEU A 146 -6.24 11.49 -24.41
C LEU A 146 -5.91 10.62 -25.62
N GLU A 147 -6.32 11.06 -26.82
CA GLU A 147 -5.94 10.43 -28.08
C GLU A 147 -4.57 10.97 -28.48
N LEU A 148 -3.57 10.12 -28.52
CA LEU A 148 -2.18 10.40 -28.88
C LEU A 148 -1.86 9.81 -30.26
N ASP A 149 -0.63 10.03 -30.77
CA ASP A 149 -0.18 9.41 -32.02
C ASP A 149 -0.07 7.88 -31.90
N GLU A 150 0.42 7.37 -30.77
CA GLU A 150 0.69 5.94 -30.54
C GLU A 150 -0.41 5.21 -29.76
N GLY A 151 -1.61 5.81 -29.59
CA GLY A 151 -2.72 5.16 -28.90
C GLY A 151 -3.52 6.10 -28.02
N THR A 152 -4.14 5.56 -26.99
CA THR A 152 -4.96 6.31 -26.04
C THR A 152 -4.41 6.12 -24.62
N ALA A 153 -4.16 7.23 -23.93
CA ALA A 153 -3.82 7.21 -22.51
C ALA A 153 -5.06 7.57 -21.67
N TYR A 154 -5.29 6.83 -20.59
CA TYR A 154 -6.44 6.96 -19.70
C TYR A 154 -6.01 7.52 -18.36
N TYR A 155 -6.81 8.46 -17.80
CA TYR A 155 -6.54 9.12 -16.52
C TYR A 155 -7.80 9.08 -15.66
N TYR A 156 -7.63 9.08 -14.35
CA TYR A 156 -8.76 8.89 -13.43
C TYR A 156 -8.73 9.86 -12.26
N THR A 157 -9.92 10.37 -11.93
CA THR A 157 -10.19 11.07 -10.67
C THR A 157 -11.63 10.77 -10.24
N ARG A 158 -11.93 10.93 -8.96
CA ARG A 158 -13.30 10.93 -8.46
C ARG A 158 -13.83 12.36 -8.48
N VAL A 159 -15.06 12.55 -8.92
CA VAL A 159 -15.73 13.86 -8.84
C VAL A 159 -16.84 13.81 -7.80
N VAL A 160 -16.95 14.85 -7.00
CA VAL A 160 -17.98 14.97 -5.95
C VAL A 160 -18.54 16.37 -5.94
N SER A 161 -19.89 16.49 -6.05
CA SER A 161 -20.59 17.77 -5.92
C SER A 161 -20.90 18.05 -4.43
N ARG A 162 -20.44 19.21 -3.94
CA ARG A 162 -20.67 19.63 -2.56
C ARG A 162 -21.12 21.09 -2.51
N SER A 163 -21.94 21.44 -1.51
CA SER A 163 -22.51 22.79 -1.38
C SER A 163 -21.46 23.83 -1.02
N GLN A 164 -20.46 23.45 -0.25
CA GLN A 164 -19.30 24.26 0.13
C GLN A 164 -18.05 23.40 0.03
N VAL A 165 -17.04 23.89 -0.66
CA VAL A 165 -15.73 23.26 -0.77
C VAL A 165 -14.66 24.31 -0.59
N HIS A 166 -13.66 23.98 0.19
CA HIS A 166 -12.51 24.83 0.47
C HIS A 166 -11.23 24.26 -0.17
N ALA A 167 -11.37 23.67 -1.36
CA ALA A 167 -10.27 22.95 -2.00
C ALA A 167 -9.06 23.84 -2.29
N SER A 168 -9.31 25.05 -2.80
CA SER A 168 -8.24 26.03 -3.03
C SER A 168 -7.60 26.51 -1.74
N ASP A 169 -8.40 26.68 -0.66
CA ASP A 169 -7.86 27.06 0.65
C ASP A 169 -6.94 25.97 1.21
N TYR A 170 -7.37 24.68 1.12
CA TYR A 170 -6.56 23.55 1.55
C TYR A 170 -5.29 23.39 0.72
N ALA A 171 -5.36 23.51 -0.60
CA ALA A 171 -4.18 23.45 -1.47
C ALA A 171 -3.20 24.58 -1.18
N ALA A 172 -3.70 25.82 -0.99
CA ALA A 172 -2.88 26.98 -0.63
C ALA A 172 -2.23 26.81 0.76
N PHE A 173 -2.94 26.23 1.74
CA PHE A 173 -2.37 25.94 3.05
C PHE A 173 -1.26 24.91 2.97
N VAL A 174 -1.45 23.81 2.24
CA VAL A 174 -0.42 22.78 2.04
C VAL A 174 0.82 23.40 1.40
N LYS A 175 0.63 24.21 0.35
CA LYS A 175 1.74 24.91 -0.30
C LYS A 175 2.48 25.82 0.68
N TYR A 176 1.75 26.66 1.41
CA TYR A 176 2.32 27.53 2.45
C TYR A 176 3.10 26.74 3.50
N PHE A 177 2.54 25.64 4.00
CA PHE A 177 3.15 24.87 5.08
C PHE A 177 4.47 24.22 4.65
N TYR A 178 4.50 23.56 3.50
CA TYR A 178 5.75 22.91 3.05
C TYR A 178 6.83 23.92 2.67
N GLU A 179 6.46 25.05 2.03
CA GLU A 179 7.41 26.14 1.72
C GLU A 179 7.99 26.76 3.00
N ALA A 180 7.14 27.01 4.00
CA ALA A 180 7.58 27.53 5.30
C ALA A 180 8.50 26.54 6.04
N CYS A 181 8.34 25.22 5.84
CA CYS A 181 9.28 24.24 6.40
C CYS A 181 10.69 24.36 5.82
N LEU A 182 10.84 24.83 4.58
CA LEU A 182 12.13 25.00 3.89
C LEU A 182 12.84 26.32 4.26
N ASP A 183 12.10 27.31 4.78
CA ASP A 183 12.63 28.60 5.23
C ASP A 183 12.55 28.70 6.75
N LYS A 184 13.70 28.68 7.41
CA LYS A 184 13.77 28.72 8.89
C LYS A 184 13.17 29.97 9.53
N GLU A 185 13.17 31.12 8.83
CA GLU A 185 12.58 32.36 9.33
C GLU A 185 11.04 32.26 9.32
N SER A 186 10.48 31.66 8.30
CA SER A 186 9.04 31.43 8.13
C SER A 186 8.51 30.28 8.99
N ALA A 187 9.37 29.34 9.35
CA ALA A 187 8.98 28.13 10.10
C ALA A 187 8.39 28.43 11.49
N ASP A 188 8.82 29.53 12.16
CA ASP A 188 8.31 29.91 13.49
C ASP A 188 6.78 30.04 13.51
N ALA A 189 6.17 30.46 12.41
CA ALA A 189 4.72 30.61 12.29
C ALA A 189 3.98 29.26 12.32
N LEU A 190 4.66 28.15 11.95
CA LEU A 190 4.10 26.81 11.94
C LEU A 190 3.85 26.26 13.34
N GLY A 191 4.53 26.78 14.37
CA GLY A 191 4.38 26.31 15.74
C GLY A 191 2.94 26.29 16.26
N SER A 192 2.07 27.19 15.73
CA SER A 192 0.64 27.24 16.11
C SER A 192 -0.22 26.10 15.53
N TYR A 193 0.30 25.30 14.63
CA TYR A 193 -0.36 24.15 13.99
C TYR A 193 0.11 22.81 14.54
N LEU A 194 1.18 22.80 15.35
CA LEU A 194 1.83 21.60 15.85
C LEU A 194 1.42 21.28 17.29
N GLU A 195 1.50 20.00 17.66
CA GLU A 195 1.24 19.51 19.02
C GLU A 195 2.48 18.77 19.58
N PRO A 196 3.62 19.47 19.76
CA PRO A 196 4.88 18.83 20.09
C PRO A 196 4.83 18.11 21.43
N GLN A 197 5.29 16.85 21.45
CA GLN A 197 5.40 16.04 22.64
C GLN A 197 6.85 16.01 23.14
N THR A 198 7.06 16.10 24.46
CA THR A 198 8.38 16.16 25.08
C THR A 198 9.08 14.81 25.23
N THR A 199 8.38 13.70 24.95
CA THR A 199 8.91 12.35 25.14
C THR A 199 8.95 11.58 23.83
N GLY A 200 10.16 11.22 23.38
CA GLY A 200 10.35 10.27 22.30
C GLY A 200 10.36 10.85 20.89
N ALA A 201 10.92 12.04 20.71
CA ALA A 201 11.20 12.55 19.38
C ALA A 201 12.02 11.52 18.58
N ALA A 202 11.40 10.90 17.60
CA ALA A 202 12.10 10.08 16.63
C ALA A 202 12.91 11.04 15.75
N THR A 203 14.21 11.07 15.93
CA THR A 203 15.15 11.89 15.15
C THR A 203 15.37 11.35 13.74
N ASN A 204 14.36 10.76 13.13
CA ASN A 204 14.42 10.21 11.79
C ASN A 204 13.44 10.96 10.87
N TYR A 205 13.95 11.64 9.85
CA TYR A 205 13.12 12.38 8.89
C TYR A 205 12.14 11.51 8.08
N SER A 206 12.28 10.18 8.09
CA SER A 206 11.30 9.28 7.48
C SER A 206 10.03 9.07 8.33
N GLY A 207 9.94 9.67 9.53
CA GLY A 207 8.82 9.48 10.46
C GLY A 207 8.40 10.76 11.22
N ILE A 208 8.47 11.92 10.59
CA ILE A 208 8.03 13.21 11.16
C ILE A 208 6.50 13.27 11.18
N ASN A 209 5.92 13.84 12.24
CA ASN A 209 4.47 13.96 12.37
C ASN A 209 4.08 15.23 13.17
N ILE A 210 2.79 15.46 13.37
CA ILE A 210 2.24 16.64 14.06
C ILE A 210 2.79 16.84 15.49
N ASN A 211 3.28 15.77 16.14
CA ASN A 211 3.85 15.80 17.48
C ASN A 211 5.38 16.06 17.48
N SER A 212 6.00 16.15 16.32
CA SER A 212 7.43 16.45 16.18
C SER A 212 7.74 17.89 16.55
N SER A 213 8.98 18.14 16.93
CA SER A 213 9.43 19.51 17.27
C SER A 213 9.49 20.39 16.03
N LEU A 214 9.37 21.72 16.24
CA LEU A 214 9.49 22.68 15.14
C LEU A 214 10.83 22.56 14.41
N SER A 215 11.92 22.24 15.13
CA SER A 215 13.23 22.01 14.52
C SER A 215 13.21 20.82 13.55
N GLU A 216 12.56 19.71 13.91
CA GLU A 216 12.43 18.53 13.04
C GLU A 216 11.53 18.83 11.84
N ILE A 217 10.43 19.54 12.05
CA ILE A 217 9.51 19.99 10.98
C ILE A 217 10.26 20.88 9.97
N SER A 218 11.12 21.80 10.44
CA SER A 218 11.94 22.69 9.60
C SER A 218 13.30 22.11 9.21
N TRP A 219 13.38 20.78 9.10
CA TRP A 219 14.54 20.03 8.60
C TRP A 219 15.83 20.11 9.45
N GLY A 220 15.79 20.63 10.66
CA GLY A 220 16.93 20.65 11.57
C GLY A 220 18.25 21.10 10.92
N ASN A 221 19.24 20.22 10.84
CA ASN A 221 20.55 20.48 10.23
C ASN A 221 20.69 19.99 8.77
N LEU A 222 19.61 19.47 8.17
CA LEU A 222 19.67 18.91 6.82
C LEU A 222 19.92 19.98 5.74
N ALA A 223 19.41 21.21 5.93
CA ALA A 223 19.49 22.33 4.99
C ALA A 223 19.10 21.95 3.54
N PRO A 224 17.89 21.43 3.33
CA PRO A 224 17.48 20.94 2.02
C PRO A 224 17.21 22.06 1.03
N GLN A 225 17.32 21.73 -0.26
CA GLN A 225 16.93 22.57 -1.37
C GLN A 225 15.89 21.85 -2.21
N LEU A 226 14.81 22.56 -2.57
CA LEU A 226 13.77 22.01 -3.43
C LEU A 226 14.32 21.84 -4.85
N CYS A 227 14.26 20.62 -5.39
CA CYS A 227 14.65 20.33 -6.77
C CYS A 227 13.44 20.00 -7.67
N GLN A 228 12.34 19.54 -7.08
CA GLN A 228 11.09 19.28 -7.79
C GLN A 228 9.90 19.66 -6.91
N GLU A 229 9.05 20.56 -7.41
CA GLU A 229 7.86 21.03 -6.70
C GLU A 229 6.75 19.98 -6.67
N GLY A 230 6.09 19.88 -5.51
CA GLY A 230 4.92 19.04 -5.32
C GLY A 230 3.64 19.70 -5.84
N ILE A 231 2.73 18.88 -6.37
CA ILE A 231 1.36 19.29 -6.67
C ILE A 231 0.43 18.60 -5.67
N PRO A 232 -0.36 19.35 -4.88
CA PRO A 232 -1.26 18.77 -3.90
C PRO A 232 -2.27 17.82 -4.52
N VAL A 233 -2.42 16.61 -3.96
CA VAL A 233 -3.40 15.62 -4.38
C VAL A 233 -4.44 15.46 -3.27
N ILE A 234 -5.67 15.84 -3.57
CA ILE A 234 -6.80 15.69 -2.64
C ILE A 234 -7.21 14.23 -2.62
N LYS A 235 -7.08 13.56 -1.47
CA LYS A 235 -7.48 12.18 -1.27
C LYS A 235 -8.91 12.05 -0.76
N GLU A 236 -9.33 13.02 0.05
CA GLU A 236 -10.67 13.10 0.61
C GLU A 236 -11.04 14.57 0.81
N ILE A 237 -12.29 14.91 0.58
CA ILE A 237 -12.80 16.24 0.85
C ILE A 237 -14.28 16.19 1.18
N ASN A 238 -14.66 16.84 2.29
CA ASN A 238 -16.05 17.05 2.65
C ASN A 238 -16.31 18.55 2.95
N GLU A 239 -17.47 18.90 3.53
CA GLU A 239 -17.84 20.29 3.78
C GLU A 239 -16.90 21.00 4.77
N THR A 240 -16.22 20.27 5.65
CA THR A 240 -15.41 20.84 6.74
C THR A 240 -14.00 20.32 6.82
N THR A 241 -13.70 19.14 6.27
CA THR A 241 -12.37 18.53 6.34
C THR A 241 -11.86 18.07 4.98
N ALA A 242 -10.53 18.01 4.85
CA ALA A 242 -9.87 17.42 3.70
C ALA A 242 -8.62 16.65 4.11
N SER A 243 -8.29 15.63 3.34
CA SER A 243 -6.98 14.96 3.37
C SER A 243 -6.25 15.21 2.06
N VAL A 244 -5.01 15.67 2.16
CA VAL A 244 -4.17 16.02 1.00
C VAL A 244 -2.82 15.32 1.13
N VAL A 245 -2.31 14.81 0.03
CA VAL A 245 -0.93 14.29 -0.09
C VAL A 245 -0.13 15.23 -0.98
N LEU A 246 1.12 15.46 -0.60
CA LEU A 246 2.10 16.20 -1.38
C LEU A 246 3.35 15.34 -1.53
N GLU A 247 3.78 15.11 -2.77
CA GLU A 247 5.01 14.39 -3.10
C GLU A 247 5.95 15.33 -3.87
N TYR A 248 7.22 15.39 -3.44
CA TYR A 248 8.23 16.28 -4.01
C TYR A 248 9.65 15.75 -3.75
N GLN A 249 10.65 16.35 -4.37
CA GLN A 249 12.05 15.97 -4.18
C GLN A 249 12.89 17.10 -3.62
N LEU A 250 13.81 16.74 -2.73
CA LEU A 250 14.80 17.63 -2.14
C LEU A 250 16.21 17.12 -2.38
N THR A 251 17.15 18.06 -2.47
CA THR A 251 18.59 17.77 -2.39
C THR A 251 19.18 18.39 -1.13
N SER A 252 20.23 17.78 -0.61
CA SER A 252 21.05 18.31 0.47
C SER A 252 22.52 17.97 0.22
N GLN A 253 23.42 18.85 0.63
CA GLN A 253 24.85 18.58 0.58
C GLN A 253 25.29 17.83 1.83
N ASN A 254 26.07 16.75 1.66
CA ASN A 254 26.67 16.07 2.80
C ASN A 254 27.98 16.75 3.24
N ASP A 255 28.65 16.19 4.27
CA ASP A 255 29.88 16.76 4.83
C ASP A 255 31.06 16.75 3.85
N ASP A 256 30.99 15.95 2.76
CA ASP A 256 31.97 15.88 1.67
C ASP A 256 31.56 16.73 0.45
N GLU A 257 30.59 17.64 0.62
CA GLU A 257 30.04 18.48 -0.46
C GLU A 257 29.42 17.68 -1.62
N LYS A 258 28.99 16.42 -1.35
CA LYS A 258 28.26 15.59 -2.32
C LYS A 258 26.76 15.80 -2.15
N THR A 259 26.05 15.79 -3.26
CA THR A 259 24.60 15.94 -3.29
C THR A 259 23.91 14.63 -2.92
N GLU A 260 23.05 14.67 -1.94
CA GLU A 260 22.12 13.62 -1.58
C GLU A 260 20.71 13.99 -2.06
N LEU A 261 19.97 13.03 -2.61
CA LEU A 261 18.60 13.19 -3.09
C LEU A 261 17.61 12.53 -2.11
N TYR A 262 16.47 13.17 -1.88
CA TYR A 262 15.42 12.69 -0.99
C TYR A 262 14.08 12.74 -1.71
N ASP A 263 13.35 11.62 -1.69
CA ASP A 263 11.93 11.59 -2.02
C ASP A 263 11.13 11.91 -0.77
N VAL A 264 10.24 12.87 -0.86
CA VAL A 264 9.44 13.34 0.27
C VAL A 264 7.96 13.14 -0.03
N LYS A 265 7.27 12.52 0.91
CA LYS A 265 5.82 12.39 0.92
C LYS A 265 5.26 13.00 2.20
N GLU A 266 4.33 13.92 2.05
CA GLU A 266 3.62 14.54 3.15
C GLU A 266 2.13 14.24 3.07
N PHE A 267 1.54 13.99 4.22
CA PHE A 267 0.11 13.82 4.41
C PHE A 267 -0.40 14.91 5.34
N TYR A 268 -1.49 15.54 4.95
CA TYR A 268 -2.18 16.57 5.70
C TYR A 268 -3.64 16.21 5.89
N ARG A 269 -4.12 16.17 7.13
CA ARG A 269 -5.52 16.17 7.43
C ARG A 269 -5.90 17.51 8.05
N MET A 270 -6.84 18.20 7.44
CA MET A 270 -7.17 19.58 7.76
C MET A 270 -8.66 19.76 8.01
N LYS A 271 -8.99 20.77 8.80
CA LYS A 271 -10.37 21.22 9.02
C LYS A 271 -10.47 22.72 8.75
N TYR A 272 -11.45 23.12 7.94
CA TYR A 272 -11.82 24.50 7.74
C TYR A 272 -12.93 24.88 8.72
N GLN A 273 -12.69 25.88 9.55
CA GLN A 273 -13.68 26.39 10.51
C GLN A 273 -13.42 27.88 10.79
N ASP A 274 -14.48 28.71 10.81
CA ASP A 274 -14.42 30.13 11.12
C ASP A 274 -13.36 30.89 10.32
N THR A 275 -13.26 30.64 9.01
CA THR A 275 -12.29 31.25 8.09
C THR A 275 -10.83 30.88 8.34
N ARG A 276 -10.58 29.82 9.11
CA ARG A 276 -9.25 29.32 9.45
C ARG A 276 -9.13 27.82 9.14
N ILE A 277 -7.93 27.41 8.73
CA ILE A 277 -7.56 26.00 8.63
C ILE A 277 -6.90 25.57 9.94
N TYR A 278 -7.36 24.43 10.46
CA TYR A 278 -6.75 23.69 11.56
C TYR A 278 -6.10 22.43 10.99
N LEU A 279 -4.85 22.20 11.34
CA LEU A 279 -4.14 20.97 11.03
C LEU A 279 -4.54 19.93 12.08
N LEU A 280 -5.19 18.83 11.65
CA LEU A 280 -5.65 17.77 12.54
C LEU A 280 -4.65 16.61 12.61
N ASP A 281 -3.94 16.35 11.51
CA ASP A 281 -2.85 15.39 11.42
C ASP A 281 -1.87 15.85 10.34
N PHE A 282 -0.60 15.60 10.58
CA PHE A 282 0.49 15.80 9.64
C PHE A 282 1.48 14.67 9.76
N GLN A 283 1.90 14.14 8.63
CA GLN A 283 2.95 13.15 8.58
C GLN A 283 3.86 13.45 7.40
N ARG A 284 5.17 13.27 7.58
CA ARG A 284 6.18 13.38 6.53
C ARG A 284 7.10 12.18 6.59
N SER A 285 7.29 11.52 5.46
CA SER A 285 8.40 10.63 5.24
C SER A 285 9.35 11.23 4.21
N ALA A 286 10.62 11.35 4.55
CA ALA A 286 11.67 11.77 3.65
C ALA A 286 12.67 10.63 3.57
N ASN A 287 12.71 9.95 2.44
CA ASN A 287 13.56 8.79 2.22
C ASN A 287 14.72 9.18 1.31
N GLN A 288 15.94 8.87 1.73
CA GLN A 288 17.11 9.13 0.93
C GLN A 288 17.20 8.14 -0.23
N VAL A 289 17.31 8.64 -1.45
CA VAL A 289 17.60 7.81 -2.64
C VAL A 289 19.03 7.33 -2.55
N PHE A 290 19.25 6.01 -2.66
CA PHE A 290 20.58 5.44 -2.56
C PHE A 290 21.41 5.79 -3.80
N ASP A 291 22.62 6.27 -3.56
CA ASP A 291 23.64 6.53 -4.60
C ASP A 291 24.94 5.82 -4.24
N GLY A 292 25.30 4.81 -5.02
CA GLY A 292 26.52 4.01 -4.81
C GLY A 292 27.82 4.80 -4.98
N THR A 293 27.79 6.04 -5.47
CA THR A 293 28.95 6.91 -5.59
C THR A 293 29.26 7.70 -4.31
N LEU A 294 28.34 7.69 -3.34
CA LEU A 294 28.49 8.35 -2.06
C LEU A 294 29.34 7.53 -1.08
N PRO A 295 29.96 8.13 -0.06
CA PRO A 295 30.75 7.43 0.96
C PRO A 295 29.85 6.69 1.96
N VAL A 296 29.17 5.64 1.50
CA VAL A 296 28.18 4.86 2.26
C VAL A 296 28.71 3.50 2.74
N TYR A 297 29.95 3.18 2.42
CA TYR A 297 30.55 1.86 2.69
C TYR A 297 31.35 1.89 4.00
N GLU A 298 30.96 1.04 4.94
CA GLU A 298 31.67 0.80 6.21
C GLU A 298 32.29 -0.61 6.22
N ASP A 299 33.23 -0.87 7.16
CA ASP A 299 33.95 -2.16 7.23
C ASP A 299 33.03 -3.37 7.35
N ASP A 300 31.89 -3.22 8.02
CA ASP A 300 30.92 -4.26 8.33
C ASP A 300 29.55 -4.05 7.66
N GLY A 301 29.43 -3.11 6.71
CA GLY A 301 28.13 -2.87 6.11
C GLY A 301 28.04 -1.71 5.13
N ILE A 302 26.81 -1.41 4.78
CA ILE A 302 26.45 -0.34 3.87
C ILE A 302 25.35 0.55 4.48
N ILE A 303 25.55 1.87 4.43
CA ILE A 303 24.60 2.86 4.93
C ILE A 303 23.58 3.15 3.82
N LEU A 304 22.32 2.83 4.08
CA LEU A 304 21.21 3.12 3.16
C LEU A 304 20.68 4.56 3.28
N GLY A 305 21.11 5.28 4.32
CA GLY A 305 20.69 6.65 4.55
C GLY A 305 19.43 6.78 5.41
N VAL A 306 18.76 7.93 5.26
CA VAL A 306 17.48 8.22 5.97
C VAL A 306 16.36 7.44 5.32
N ARG A 307 15.72 6.56 6.07
CA ARG A 307 14.54 5.79 5.67
C ARG A 307 13.94 5.06 6.87
N ASP A 308 12.80 4.41 6.70
CA ASP A 308 12.30 3.45 7.68
C ASP A 308 13.16 2.16 7.70
N LYS A 309 12.98 1.34 8.74
CA LYS A 309 13.77 0.12 8.93
C LYS A 309 13.31 -1.08 8.08
N ASN A 310 12.19 -0.95 7.36
CA ASN A 310 11.65 -2.05 6.56
C ASN A 310 12.36 -2.05 5.21
N VAL A 311 13.40 -2.87 5.08
CA VAL A 311 14.23 -2.99 3.87
C VAL A 311 14.00 -4.36 3.27
N GLU A 312 13.63 -4.42 2.01
CA GLU A 312 13.71 -5.67 1.24
C GLU A 312 15.17 -5.94 0.90
N TYR A 313 15.72 -7.03 1.38
CA TYR A 313 17.09 -7.46 1.08
C TYR A 313 17.22 -8.99 1.08
N MET A 314 18.18 -9.48 0.35
CA MET A 314 18.55 -10.90 0.33
C MET A 314 20.06 -11.04 0.12
N MET A 315 20.65 -12.04 0.77
CA MET A 315 22.05 -12.42 0.63
C MET A 315 22.15 -13.83 0.05
N ASN A 316 23.15 -14.09 -0.77
CA ASN A 316 23.42 -15.46 -1.25
C ASN A 316 23.94 -16.36 -0.10
N ASP A 317 23.91 -17.68 -0.29
CA ASP A 317 24.31 -18.65 0.74
C ASP A 317 25.77 -18.50 1.17
N ALA A 318 26.65 -18.15 0.26
CA ALA A 318 28.06 -17.88 0.52
C ALA A 318 28.33 -16.56 1.27
N ALA A 319 27.30 -15.72 1.46
CA ALA A 319 27.37 -14.39 2.07
C ALA A 319 28.37 -13.41 1.42
N THR A 320 28.53 -13.52 0.12
CA THR A 320 29.47 -12.72 -0.68
C THR A 320 28.77 -11.64 -1.51
N VAL A 321 27.46 -11.76 -1.69
CA VAL A 321 26.64 -10.81 -2.45
C VAL A 321 25.37 -10.49 -1.66
N ILE A 322 25.08 -9.21 -1.52
CA ILE A 322 23.82 -8.72 -0.96
C ILE A 322 23.07 -7.93 -2.02
N ALA A 323 21.78 -8.24 -2.20
CA ALA A 323 20.83 -7.44 -2.96
C ALA A 323 19.88 -6.72 -2.01
N PHE A 324 19.51 -5.48 -2.31
CA PHE A 324 18.57 -4.69 -1.51
C PHE A 324 17.80 -3.70 -2.37
N VAL A 325 16.59 -3.36 -1.91
CA VAL A 325 15.69 -2.41 -2.57
C VAL A 325 15.66 -1.10 -1.81
N GLN A 326 15.83 0.01 -2.51
CA GLN A 326 15.78 1.36 -1.97
C GLN A 326 14.99 2.29 -2.91
N GLU A 327 13.88 2.82 -2.42
CA GLU A 327 13.00 3.75 -3.15
C GLU A 327 12.66 3.29 -4.59
N GLY A 328 12.29 2.01 -4.72
CA GLY A 328 11.93 1.39 -5.99
C GLY A 328 13.10 0.96 -6.89
N ASP A 329 14.35 1.14 -6.44
CA ASP A 329 15.56 0.73 -7.15
C ASP A 329 16.14 -0.55 -6.54
N LEU A 330 16.58 -1.49 -7.38
CA LEU A 330 17.28 -2.71 -6.95
C LEU A 330 18.78 -2.52 -7.09
N TRP A 331 19.49 -2.78 -6.02
CA TRP A 331 20.94 -2.69 -5.92
C TRP A 331 21.56 -4.03 -5.54
N SER A 332 22.78 -4.29 -5.99
CA SER A 332 23.61 -5.44 -5.59
C SER A 332 24.99 -4.99 -5.19
N TYR A 333 25.43 -5.44 -4.01
CA TYR A 333 26.78 -5.12 -3.49
C TYR A 333 27.57 -6.39 -3.19
N SER A 334 28.82 -6.40 -3.61
CA SER A 334 29.78 -7.48 -3.36
C SER A 334 31.04 -6.89 -2.74
N PRO A 335 31.19 -6.96 -1.41
CA PRO A 335 32.33 -6.36 -0.71
C PRO A 335 33.70 -6.83 -1.24
N GLY A 336 33.79 -8.12 -1.62
CA GLY A 336 35.03 -8.73 -2.14
C GLY A 336 35.35 -8.40 -3.58
N ASN A 337 34.49 -7.75 -4.35
CA ASN A 337 34.68 -7.48 -5.78
C ASN A 337 34.80 -5.99 -6.11
N GLU A 338 34.83 -5.14 -5.09
CA GLU A 338 34.96 -3.68 -5.24
C GLU A 338 33.93 -3.05 -6.18
N LYS A 339 32.74 -3.68 -6.34
CA LYS A 339 31.67 -3.23 -7.23
C LYS A 339 30.33 -3.14 -6.49
N VAL A 340 29.58 -2.11 -6.82
CA VAL A 340 28.15 -1.97 -6.52
C VAL A 340 27.39 -1.79 -7.83
N ASN A 341 26.30 -2.55 -8.01
CA ASN A 341 25.53 -2.53 -9.24
C ASN A 341 24.12 -2.01 -8.96
N GLN A 342 23.65 -1.00 -9.70
CA GLN A 342 22.24 -0.71 -9.83
C GLN A 342 21.67 -1.70 -10.85
N VAL A 343 20.93 -2.69 -10.35
CA VAL A 343 20.41 -3.81 -11.15
C VAL A 343 19.17 -3.38 -11.93
N PHE A 344 18.33 -2.56 -11.30
CA PHE A 344 17.10 -2.03 -11.90
C PHE A 344 16.74 -0.67 -11.29
N SER A 345 16.27 0.25 -12.13
CA SER A 345 15.71 1.54 -11.72
C SER A 345 14.87 2.13 -12.85
N PHE A 346 13.74 2.75 -12.53
CA PHE A 346 13.01 3.62 -13.44
C PHE A 346 13.54 5.06 -13.47
N ARG A 347 14.45 5.43 -12.55
CA ARG A 347 15.01 6.78 -12.46
C ARG A 347 15.97 7.06 -13.60
N LYS A 348 15.95 8.28 -14.13
CA LYS A 348 16.96 8.77 -15.06
C LYS A 348 18.18 9.28 -14.32
N LEU A 349 19.36 9.13 -14.92
CA LEU A 349 20.61 9.69 -14.39
C LEU A 349 20.70 11.21 -14.55
N LYS A 350 20.10 11.72 -15.60
CA LYS A 350 20.14 13.16 -15.97
C LYS A 350 18.75 13.56 -16.46
N ASP A 351 18.41 14.81 -16.20
CA ASP A 351 17.16 15.42 -16.68
C ASP A 351 15.92 14.59 -16.28
N GLY A 352 15.94 14.04 -15.04
CA GLY A 352 14.82 13.32 -14.47
C GLY A 352 13.56 14.17 -14.37
N ASP A 353 12.39 13.54 -14.44
CA ASP A 353 11.10 14.18 -14.26
C ASP A 353 10.38 13.62 -13.02
N PHE A 354 9.20 14.14 -12.70
CA PHE A 354 8.43 13.73 -11.52
C PHE A 354 8.08 12.23 -11.51
N ARG A 355 8.13 11.51 -12.63
CA ARG A 355 7.93 10.06 -12.72
C ARG A 355 9.05 9.28 -12.03
N ASP A 356 10.23 9.87 -11.89
CA ASP A 356 11.36 9.27 -11.19
C ASP A 356 11.06 9.08 -9.69
N SER A 357 10.28 9.98 -9.08
CA SER A 357 9.87 9.90 -7.69
C SER A 357 8.57 9.11 -7.46
N ARG A 358 7.91 8.65 -8.53
CA ARG A 358 6.66 7.90 -8.39
C ARG A 358 6.92 6.49 -7.87
N THR A 359 6.48 6.22 -6.65
CA THR A 359 6.68 4.97 -5.92
C THR A 359 5.45 4.04 -5.96
N GLN A 360 4.76 3.98 -7.11
CA GLN A 360 3.62 3.07 -7.31
C GLN A 360 4.06 1.72 -7.91
N HIS A 361 5.25 1.28 -7.57
CA HIS A 361 5.79 -0.04 -7.87
C HIS A 361 6.67 -0.51 -6.72
N ASP A 362 6.94 -1.79 -6.67
CA ASP A 362 7.85 -2.39 -5.69
C ASP A 362 8.58 -3.58 -6.31
N ILE A 363 9.69 -3.99 -5.69
CA ILE A 363 10.52 -5.09 -6.15
C ILE A 363 10.61 -6.14 -5.04
N LYS A 364 10.30 -7.39 -5.39
CA LYS A 364 10.54 -8.56 -4.54
C LYS A 364 11.77 -9.29 -5.03
N ILE A 365 12.79 -9.41 -4.17
CA ILE A 365 13.97 -10.23 -4.46
C ILE A 365 13.56 -11.69 -4.21
N VAL A 366 13.74 -12.55 -5.22
CA VAL A 366 13.35 -13.96 -5.14
C VAL A 366 14.54 -14.84 -4.81
N ARG A 367 15.68 -14.57 -5.44
CA ARG A 367 16.89 -15.37 -5.25
C ARG A 367 18.15 -14.55 -5.56
N VAL A 368 19.19 -14.81 -4.80
CA VAL A 368 20.56 -14.34 -5.10
C VAL A 368 21.46 -15.57 -5.15
N THR A 369 22.08 -15.85 -6.30
CA THR A 369 22.97 -17.03 -6.46
C THR A 369 24.38 -16.76 -5.92
N ASP A 370 25.17 -17.81 -5.77
CA ASP A 370 26.58 -17.65 -5.34
C ASP A 370 27.46 -16.97 -6.39
N GLU A 371 27.09 -17.03 -7.66
CA GLU A 371 27.69 -16.30 -8.75
C GLU A 371 27.30 -14.80 -8.70
N GLY A 372 26.23 -14.47 -8.02
CA GLY A 372 25.68 -13.13 -7.86
C GLY A 372 24.63 -12.74 -8.90
N ASP A 373 24.07 -13.73 -9.60
CA ASP A 373 22.88 -13.53 -10.41
C ASP A 373 21.66 -13.34 -9.49
N ILE A 374 20.68 -12.55 -9.94
CA ILE A 374 19.50 -12.20 -9.12
C ILE A 374 18.24 -12.45 -9.92
N ASP A 375 17.33 -13.24 -9.35
CA ASP A 375 15.94 -13.32 -9.83
C ASP A 375 15.07 -12.39 -8.98
N PHE A 376 14.26 -11.55 -9.62
CA PHE A 376 13.38 -10.62 -8.93
C PHE A 376 12.07 -10.40 -9.69
N VAL A 377 11.06 -9.98 -8.96
CA VAL A 377 9.75 -9.62 -9.46
C VAL A 377 9.51 -8.15 -9.21
N LEU A 378 9.32 -7.39 -10.29
CA LEU A 378 8.85 -6.01 -10.28
C LEU A 378 7.33 -6.02 -10.42
N TYR A 379 6.60 -5.30 -9.59
CA TYR A 379 5.14 -5.24 -9.69
C TYR A 379 4.59 -3.86 -9.36
N GLY A 380 3.46 -3.52 -9.98
CA GLY A 380 2.78 -2.24 -9.85
C GLY A 380 2.73 -1.48 -11.17
N TYR A 381 2.73 -0.17 -11.08
CA TYR A 381 2.68 0.72 -12.23
C TYR A 381 4.05 0.84 -12.90
N MET A 382 4.08 0.61 -14.21
CA MET A 382 5.31 0.72 -15.00
C MET A 382 5.52 2.17 -15.43
N ASN A 383 6.46 2.84 -14.77
CA ASN A 383 6.70 4.28 -14.96
C ASN A 383 7.24 4.63 -16.36
N ARG A 384 7.95 3.71 -16.99
CA ARG A 384 8.68 3.91 -18.27
C ARG A 384 8.83 2.61 -19.04
N GLY A 385 9.29 2.72 -20.27
CA GLY A 385 9.69 1.60 -21.11
C GLY A 385 8.53 0.99 -21.90
N SER A 386 8.73 -0.25 -22.36
CA SER A 386 7.76 -0.93 -23.23
C SER A 386 6.40 -1.20 -22.57
N HIS A 387 6.32 -1.07 -21.26
CA HIS A 387 5.11 -1.27 -20.47
C HIS A 387 4.62 0.01 -19.80
N GLU A 388 5.10 1.18 -20.25
CA GLU A 388 4.65 2.44 -19.65
C GLU A 388 3.12 2.51 -19.55
N GLY A 389 2.64 2.88 -18.36
CA GLY A 389 1.22 3.02 -18.07
C GLY A 389 0.44 1.73 -17.84
N TYR A 390 1.10 0.56 -17.84
CA TYR A 390 0.48 -0.68 -17.39
C TYR A 390 0.65 -0.86 -15.88
N GLU A 391 -0.38 -1.37 -15.23
CA GLU A 391 -0.24 -2.10 -13.99
C GLU A 391 0.12 -3.54 -14.33
N GLY A 392 1.13 -4.10 -13.67
CA GLY A 392 1.58 -5.44 -14.06
C GLY A 392 2.58 -6.06 -13.10
N ILE A 393 2.95 -7.29 -13.44
CA ILE A 393 3.98 -8.08 -12.76
C ILE A 393 5.01 -8.46 -13.82
N ALA A 394 6.25 -8.02 -13.64
CA ALA A 394 7.35 -8.35 -14.52
C ALA A 394 8.37 -9.23 -13.79
N VAL A 395 8.77 -10.32 -14.40
CA VAL A 395 9.77 -11.25 -13.87
C VAL A 395 11.10 -11.01 -14.57
N TYR A 396 12.13 -10.77 -13.80
CA TYR A 396 13.46 -10.47 -14.28
C TYR A 396 14.50 -11.48 -13.79
N HIS A 397 15.49 -11.72 -14.63
CA HIS A 397 16.72 -12.39 -14.28
C HIS A 397 17.91 -11.45 -14.55
N TYR A 398 18.65 -11.09 -13.52
CA TYR A 398 19.89 -10.32 -13.66
C TYR A 398 21.08 -11.25 -13.76
N ASN A 399 21.80 -11.17 -14.86
CA ASN A 399 23.08 -11.84 -15.05
C ASN A 399 24.22 -10.88 -14.70
N ARG A 400 24.93 -11.19 -13.64
CA ARG A 400 25.99 -10.34 -13.10
C ARG A 400 27.18 -10.17 -14.05
N ASP A 401 27.63 -11.25 -14.70
CA ASP A 401 28.81 -11.23 -15.57
C ASP A 401 28.58 -10.35 -16.81
N LYS A 402 27.35 -10.37 -17.34
CA LYS A 402 26.94 -9.53 -18.48
C LYS A 402 26.51 -8.13 -18.05
N ASN A 403 26.21 -7.92 -16.77
CA ASN A 403 25.57 -6.73 -16.21
C ASN A 403 24.27 -6.37 -16.95
N VAL A 404 23.38 -7.37 -17.12
CA VAL A 404 22.09 -7.25 -17.83
C VAL A 404 20.98 -7.84 -16.99
N ALA A 405 19.89 -7.09 -16.80
CA ALA A 405 18.62 -7.55 -16.26
C ALA A 405 17.69 -7.89 -17.45
N GLU A 406 17.39 -9.17 -17.64
CA GLU A 406 16.57 -9.68 -18.72
C GLU A 406 15.15 -9.90 -18.21
N GLU A 407 14.17 -9.22 -18.84
CA GLU A 407 12.77 -9.46 -18.58
C GLU A 407 12.35 -10.80 -19.19
N ARG A 408 11.90 -11.71 -18.33
CA ARG A 408 11.50 -13.08 -18.73
C ARG A 408 10.00 -13.17 -19.03
N ALA A 409 9.18 -12.49 -18.24
CA ALA A 409 7.74 -12.48 -18.41
C ALA A 409 7.13 -11.16 -17.97
N PHE A 410 6.02 -10.78 -18.60
CA PHE A 410 5.15 -9.68 -18.19
C PHE A 410 3.70 -10.14 -18.10
N ILE A 411 3.04 -9.81 -16.99
CA ILE A 411 1.66 -10.16 -16.69
C ILE A 411 0.90 -8.86 -16.45
N PRO A 412 0.14 -8.33 -17.41
CA PRO A 412 -0.70 -7.16 -17.18
C PRO A 412 -1.84 -7.51 -16.21
N VAL A 413 -2.14 -6.59 -15.29
CA VAL A 413 -3.22 -6.72 -14.31
C VAL A 413 -4.15 -5.51 -14.39
N SER A 414 -5.34 -5.63 -13.82
CA SER A 414 -6.33 -4.53 -13.77
C SER A 414 -6.46 -3.90 -12.37
N GLU A 415 -5.87 -4.53 -11.37
CA GLU A 415 -5.77 -3.98 -10.02
C GLU A 415 -4.67 -2.92 -9.95
N SER A 416 -4.91 -1.83 -9.20
CA SER A 416 -3.85 -0.85 -8.92
C SER A 416 -2.79 -1.41 -7.97
N PHE A 417 -1.63 -0.77 -7.97
CA PHE A 417 -0.49 -1.16 -7.13
C PHE A 417 -0.85 -1.44 -5.67
N GLU A 418 -1.69 -0.59 -5.04
CA GLU A 418 -2.06 -0.76 -3.63
C GLU A 418 -2.77 -2.09 -3.35
N PHE A 419 -3.59 -2.58 -4.29
CA PHE A 419 -4.25 -3.89 -4.20
C PHE A 419 -3.28 -5.02 -4.53
N LEU A 420 -2.54 -4.87 -5.61
CA LEU A 420 -1.56 -5.84 -6.08
C LEU A 420 -0.48 -6.13 -5.01
N LYS A 421 0.02 -5.09 -4.35
CA LYS A 421 0.99 -5.20 -3.25
C LYS A 421 0.47 -6.10 -2.12
N LYS A 422 -0.80 -5.94 -1.71
CA LYS A 422 -1.40 -6.77 -0.66
C LYS A 422 -1.45 -8.26 -0.99
N ASP A 423 -1.53 -8.61 -2.25
CA ASP A 423 -1.54 -10.00 -2.71
C ASP A 423 -0.12 -10.56 -2.89
N LEU A 424 0.77 -9.82 -3.55
CA LEU A 424 2.13 -10.28 -3.85
C LEU A 424 3.07 -10.31 -2.63
N GLU A 425 2.84 -9.46 -1.62
CA GLU A 425 3.56 -9.54 -0.35
C GLU A 425 3.36 -10.88 0.37
N LYS A 426 2.25 -11.58 0.11
CA LYS A 426 1.97 -12.90 0.73
C LYS A 426 2.74 -14.02 0.08
N LEU A 427 2.81 -14.00 -1.23
CA LEU A 427 3.54 -14.98 -2.02
C LEU A 427 3.91 -14.41 -3.38
N SER A 428 5.21 -14.38 -3.64
CA SER A 428 5.79 -14.20 -4.96
C SER A 428 7.11 -14.97 -4.97
N TYR A 429 7.17 -16.09 -5.70
CA TYR A 429 8.31 -17.01 -5.72
C TYR A 429 8.55 -17.56 -7.12
N VAL A 430 9.82 -17.66 -7.53
CA VAL A 430 10.23 -18.31 -8.78
C VAL A 430 11.17 -19.45 -8.43
N ASN A 431 10.81 -20.67 -8.81
CA ASN A 431 11.65 -21.84 -8.56
C ASN A 431 12.75 -22.02 -9.62
N GLU A 432 13.64 -23.02 -9.43
CA GLU A 432 14.73 -23.30 -10.35
C GLU A 432 14.28 -23.73 -11.76
N LYS A 433 13.00 -24.09 -11.93
CA LYS A 433 12.40 -24.48 -13.22
C LYS A 433 11.79 -23.31 -13.98
N ASN A 434 12.03 -22.08 -13.55
CA ASN A 434 11.40 -20.85 -14.08
C ASN A 434 9.86 -20.88 -13.98
N GLU A 435 9.32 -21.48 -12.91
CA GLU A 435 7.90 -21.46 -12.60
C GLU A 435 7.65 -20.38 -11.54
N LEU A 436 6.80 -19.41 -11.86
CA LEU A 436 6.36 -18.35 -10.93
C LEU A 436 5.13 -18.81 -10.17
N PHE A 437 5.19 -18.70 -8.86
CA PHE A 437 4.07 -18.90 -7.93
C PHE A 437 3.69 -17.57 -7.30
N LEU A 438 2.41 -17.24 -7.38
CA LEU A 438 1.91 -15.99 -6.77
C LEU A 438 0.45 -16.14 -6.33
N ILE A 439 0.04 -15.31 -5.37
CA ILE A 439 -1.36 -15.10 -5.05
C ILE A 439 -1.83 -13.84 -5.76
N LEU A 440 -2.92 -13.95 -6.52
CA LEU A 440 -3.59 -12.83 -7.17
C LEU A 440 -5.10 -13.05 -7.12
N ALA A 441 -5.84 -12.03 -6.72
CA ALA A 441 -7.30 -12.09 -6.59
C ALA A 441 -7.78 -13.32 -5.78
N LYS A 442 -7.09 -13.65 -4.69
CA LYS A 442 -7.32 -14.82 -3.81
C LYS A 442 -7.11 -16.20 -4.44
N ASN A 443 -6.49 -16.29 -5.60
CA ASN A 443 -6.12 -17.55 -6.23
C ASN A 443 -4.60 -17.74 -6.19
N LEU A 444 -4.17 -18.96 -5.94
CA LEU A 444 -2.76 -19.35 -6.05
C LEU A 444 -2.52 -19.84 -7.48
N TYR A 445 -1.67 -19.13 -8.19
CA TYR A 445 -1.26 -19.46 -9.55
C TYR A 445 0.11 -20.12 -9.57
N ARG A 446 0.28 -21.08 -10.47
CA ARG A 446 1.56 -21.57 -10.99
C ARG A 446 1.65 -21.15 -12.44
N ILE A 447 2.71 -20.49 -12.81
CA ILE A 447 2.93 -19.93 -14.15
C ILE A 447 4.26 -20.48 -14.66
N ASN A 448 4.22 -21.29 -15.71
CA ASN A 448 5.42 -21.73 -16.40
C ASN A 448 5.81 -20.66 -17.42
N ILE A 449 6.90 -19.95 -17.15
CA ILE A 449 7.36 -18.82 -17.95
C ILE A 449 7.84 -19.29 -19.34
N GLU A 450 8.53 -20.44 -19.43
CA GLU A 450 9.06 -20.93 -20.69
C GLU A 450 7.96 -21.43 -21.63
N GLU A 451 6.98 -22.14 -21.08
CA GLU A 451 5.87 -22.70 -21.85
C GLU A 451 4.73 -21.70 -22.10
N ASN A 452 4.80 -20.50 -21.48
CA ASN A 452 3.75 -19.49 -21.51
C ASN A 452 2.38 -20.07 -21.09
N SER A 453 2.37 -20.84 -20.00
CA SER A 453 1.18 -21.51 -19.49
C SER A 453 0.95 -21.17 -18.01
N SER A 454 -0.31 -21.16 -17.60
CA SER A 454 -0.69 -20.91 -16.20
C SER A 454 -1.75 -21.88 -15.75
N GLU A 455 -1.70 -22.24 -14.47
CA GLU A 455 -2.74 -23.02 -13.80
C GLU A 455 -3.06 -22.44 -12.44
N ILE A 456 -4.29 -22.62 -11.98
CA ILE A 456 -4.72 -22.28 -10.64
C ILE A 456 -4.59 -23.50 -9.75
N LEU A 457 -3.67 -23.47 -8.80
CA LEU A 457 -3.45 -24.56 -7.84
C LEU A 457 -4.52 -24.57 -6.73
N GLU A 458 -5.00 -23.40 -6.33
CA GLU A 458 -6.05 -23.25 -5.31
C GLU A 458 -6.87 -21.98 -5.57
N LYS A 459 -8.19 -22.03 -5.28
CA LYS A 459 -9.11 -20.91 -5.43
C LYS A 459 -9.63 -20.45 -4.07
N GLY A 460 -9.94 -19.15 -3.95
CA GLY A 460 -10.62 -18.59 -2.80
C GLY A 460 -9.82 -18.65 -1.51
N ILE A 461 -8.51 -18.51 -1.57
CA ILE A 461 -7.62 -18.46 -0.40
C ILE A 461 -8.01 -17.26 0.46
N LYS A 462 -8.25 -17.51 1.75
CA LYS A 462 -8.52 -16.46 2.72
C LYS A 462 -7.22 -16.02 3.35
N ASN A 463 -6.92 -14.72 3.32
CA ASN A 463 -5.68 -14.15 3.84
C ASN A 463 -5.34 -14.59 5.26
N ALA A 464 -6.33 -14.68 6.16
CA ALA A 464 -6.15 -15.11 7.54
C ALA A 464 -5.76 -16.59 7.70
N ASN A 465 -5.81 -17.36 6.63
CA ASN A 465 -5.57 -18.80 6.64
C ASN A 465 -4.38 -19.23 5.77
N PHE A 466 -3.69 -18.28 5.15
CA PHE A 466 -2.51 -18.51 4.33
C PHE A 466 -1.25 -18.10 5.08
N VAL A 467 -0.22 -18.91 5.02
CA VAL A 467 1.12 -18.63 5.56
C VAL A 467 2.17 -19.14 4.57
N SER A 468 3.30 -18.46 4.49
CA SER A 468 4.47 -18.86 3.72
C SER A 468 5.71 -18.91 4.59
N SER A 469 6.74 -19.65 4.17
CA SER A 469 8.08 -19.62 4.76
C SER A 469 8.77 -18.28 4.45
N ASP A 470 9.83 -17.96 5.18
CA ASP A 470 10.54 -16.66 5.03
C ASP A 470 11.13 -16.46 3.63
N ASN A 471 11.58 -17.54 2.99
CA ASN A 471 12.10 -17.55 1.61
C ASN A 471 11.03 -17.83 0.55
N ASN A 472 9.75 -18.02 0.97
CA ASN A 472 8.61 -18.34 0.12
C ASN A 472 8.70 -19.65 -0.69
N ASP A 473 9.62 -20.55 -0.40
CA ASP A 473 9.70 -21.88 -1.05
C ASP A 473 8.62 -22.85 -0.56
N HIS A 474 8.03 -22.61 0.63
CA HIS A 474 6.92 -23.35 1.20
C HIS A 474 5.74 -22.44 1.51
N ALA A 475 4.53 -22.97 1.34
CA ALA A 475 3.32 -22.32 1.83
C ALA A 475 2.30 -23.33 2.36
N ALA A 476 1.41 -22.87 3.24
CA ALA A 476 0.31 -23.64 3.75
C ALA A 476 -0.96 -22.80 3.92
N TRP A 477 -2.11 -23.43 3.70
CA TRP A 477 -3.41 -22.77 3.87
C TRP A 477 -4.49 -23.72 4.36
N LEU A 478 -5.48 -23.17 5.02
CA LEU A 478 -6.68 -23.89 5.40
C LEU A 478 -7.63 -23.95 4.20
N VAL A 479 -7.92 -25.15 3.70
CA VAL A 479 -8.85 -25.35 2.59
C VAL A 479 -10.25 -24.92 2.99
N SER A 480 -10.84 -23.99 2.23
CA SER A 480 -12.10 -23.34 2.58
C SER A 480 -13.34 -23.96 1.94
N GLU A 481 -13.17 -24.72 0.84
CA GLU A 481 -14.25 -25.30 0.05
C GLU A 481 -13.91 -26.71 -0.42
N GLY A 482 -14.93 -27.45 -0.94
CA GLY A 482 -14.75 -28.77 -1.49
C GLY A 482 -14.66 -29.89 -0.46
N ASP A 483 -14.26 -31.10 -0.91
CA ASP A 483 -14.20 -32.32 -0.08
C ASP A 483 -13.08 -32.26 0.97
N GLU A 484 -12.05 -31.48 0.74
CA GLU A 484 -10.91 -31.29 1.66
C GLU A 484 -11.11 -30.15 2.64
N LYS A 485 -12.27 -29.55 2.69
CA LYS A 485 -12.58 -28.40 3.57
C LYS A 485 -12.24 -28.67 5.03
N GLY A 486 -11.44 -27.75 5.59
CA GLY A 486 -10.98 -27.81 6.97
C GLY A 486 -9.66 -28.53 7.16
N ASN A 487 -9.07 -29.12 6.11
CA ASN A 487 -7.70 -29.61 6.11
C ASN A 487 -6.74 -28.42 5.93
N ILE A 488 -5.51 -28.58 6.40
CA ILE A 488 -4.39 -27.74 5.95
C ILE A 488 -3.75 -28.44 4.75
N LYS A 489 -3.59 -27.68 3.68
CA LYS A 489 -2.80 -28.06 2.50
C LYS A 489 -1.50 -27.30 2.52
N GLU A 490 -0.39 -28.01 2.38
CA GLU A 490 0.96 -27.49 2.34
C GLU A 490 1.59 -27.82 0.98
N ILE A 491 2.41 -26.95 0.46
CA ILE A 491 3.14 -27.11 -0.80
C ILE A 491 4.61 -26.73 -0.61
N ASP A 492 5.48 -27.50 -1.21
CA ASP A 492 6.87 -27.19 -1.51
C ASP A 492 6.93 -26.78 -3.00
N PHE A 493 7.27 -25.54 -3.27
CA PHE A 493 7.22 -24.97 -4.62
C PHE A 493 8.38 -25.44 -5.52
N ASP A 494 9.50 -25.87 -4.97
CA ASP A 494 10.62 -26.39 -5.78
C ASP A 494 10.30 -27.76 -6.35
N THR A 495 9.72 -28.61 -5.54
CA THR A 495 9.32 -29.96 -5.98
C THR A 495 7.89 -30.02 -6.50
N CYS A 496 7.07 -29.00 -6.26
CA CYS A 496 5.62 -28.94 -6.54
C CYS A 496 4.85 -30.07 -5.83
N LYS A 497 5.40 -30.63 -4.76
CA LYS A 497 4.70 -31.63 -3.95
C LYS A 497 3.75 -30.97 -2.97
N THR A 498 2.63 -31.61 -2.74
CA THR A 498 1.63 -31.15 -1.77
C THR A 498 1.40 -32.20 -0.70
N ARG A 499 1.05 -31.75 0.49
CA ARG A 499 0.69 -32.54 1.65
C ARG A 499 -0.64 -32.06 2.23
N LEU A 500 -1.47 -33.00 2.73
CA LEU A 500 -2.72 -32.67 3.43
C LEU A 500 -2.63 -33.11 4.89
N ILE A 501 -2.97 -32.20 5.79
CA ILE A 501 -3.10 -32.44 7.21
C ILE A 501 -4.58 -32.36 7.56
N ALA A 502 -5.16 -33.51 7.92
CA ALA A 502 -6.57 -33.60 8.24
C ALA A 502 -6.81 -33.46 9.77
N PRO A 503 -7.85 -32.73 10.20
CA PRO A 503 -8.22 -32.66 11.61
C PRO A 503 -8.78 -34.01 12.06
N GLN A 504 -8.55 -34.35 13.34
CA GLN A 504 -9.25 -35.48 13.95
C GLN A 504 -10.73 -35.16 14.15
N LYS A 505 -11.54 -36.21 14.38
CA LYS A 505 -12.99 -36.03 14.58
C LYS A 505 -13.29 -35.05 15.71
N GLY A 506 -14.00 -33.96 15.41
CA GLY A 506 -14.33 -32.88 16.35
C GLY A 506 -13.29 -31.81 16.48
N GLN A 507 -12.10 -31.98 15.93
CA GLN A 507 -11.05 -30.95 15.89
C GLN A 507 -11.20 -30.01 14.69
N ARG A 508 -10.53 -28.86 14.80
CA ARG A 508 -10.29 -27.89 13.73
C ARG A 508 -8.82 -27.52 13.72
N LEU A 509 -8.34 -27.16 12.57
CA LEU A 509 -6.98 -26.72 12.34
C LEU A 509 -6.94 -25.21 12.11
N ARG A 510 -5.80 -24.60 12.43
CA ARG A 510 -5.47 -23.19 12.15
C ARG A 510 -4.01 -23.12 11.73
N THR A 511 -3.73 -22.56 10.56
CA THR A 511 -2.36 -22.21 10.18
C THR A 511 -1.85 -21.09 11.06
N VAL A 512 -0.56 -21.11 11.40
CA VAL A 512 0.08 -20.12 12.29
C VAL A 512 1.27 -19.48 11.59
N GLY A 513 2.16 -20.25 10.98
CA GLY A 513 3.35 -19.74 10.29
C GLY A 513 4.33 -20.86 9.97
N PHE A 514 5.54 -20.46 9.63
CA PHE A 514 6.68 -21.35 9.43
C PHE A 514 7.85 -20.92 10.32
N MET A 515 8.71 -21.87 10.66
CA MET A 515 10.00 -21.63 11.28
C MET A 515 11.00 -22.64 10.72
N ASN A 516 12.05 -22.18 10.03
CA ASN A 516 13.02 -23.02 9.31
C ASN A 516 12.34 -24.02 8.36
N GLU A 517 11.40 -23.60 7.55
CA GLU A 517 10.62 -24.43 6.62
C GLU A 517 9.67 -25.43 7.29
N ASP A 518 9.71 -25.57 8.63
CA ASP A 518 8.77 -26.40 9.38
C ASP A 518 7.44 -25.66 9.60
N LEU A 519 6.33 -26.31 9.25
CA LEU A 519 4.99 -25.72 9.40
C LEU A 519 4.55 -25.69 10.86
N ILE A 520 4.06 -24.53 11.31
CA ILE A 520 3.46 -24.31 12.63
C ILE A 520 1.96 -24.21 12.45
N TYR A 521 1.22 -25.08 13.17
CA TYR A 521 -0.24 -25.03 13.13
C TYR A 521 -0.87 -25.35 14.48
N GLY A 522 -2.06 -24.81 14.70
CA GLY A 522 -2.86 -24.99 15.90
C GLY A 522 -3.97 -26.02 15.72
N MET A 523 -4.21 -26.82 16.74
CA MET A 523 -5.35 -27.73 16.86
C MET A 523 -6.28 -27.24 17.97
N LEU A 524 -7.56 -27.17 17.68
CA LEU A 524 -8.61 -26.70 18.60
C LEU A 524 -9.89 -27.49 18.37
N ASN A 525 -10.80 -27.47 19.33
CA ASN A 525 -12.14 -28.05 19.17
C ASN A 525 -13.14 -26.94 18.84
N LYS A 526 -14.37 -27.31 18.45
CA LYS A 526 -15.40 -26.33 18.13
C LYS A 526 -15.77 -25.46 19.34
N GLU A 527 -15.76 -26.03 20.54
CA GLU A 527 -16.03 -25.34 21.82
C GLU A 527 -14.90 -24.40 22.27
N ASP A 528 -13.78 -24.34 21.55
CA ASP A 528 -12.66 -23.43 21.82
C ASP A 528 -12.76 -22.17 20.95
N ILE A 529 -13.80 -22.06 20.16
CA ILE A 529 -14.18 -20.83 19.48
C ILE A 529 -15.31 -20.24 20.30
N LEU A 530 -14.96 -19.29 21.16
CA LEU A 530 -15.93 -18.59 21.98
C LEU A 530 -16.54 -17.43 21.20
N THR A 531 -17.80 -17.14 21.47
CA THR A 531 -18.46 -15.99 20.87
C THR A 531 -19.01 -15.17 22.03
N ASP A 532 -18.59 -13.90 22.13
CA ASP A 532 -19.09 -12.99 23.14
C ASP A 532 -20.55 -12.57 22.85
N GLU A 533 -21.12 -11.78 23.74
CA GLU A 533 -22.50 -11.29 23.60
C GLU A 533 -22.67 -10.34 22.39
N GLU A 534 -21.55 -9.75 21.91
CA GLU A 534 -21.49 -8.85 20.76
C GLU A 534 -21.29 -9.60 19.43
N GLY A 535 -21.08 -10.93 19.48
CA GLY A 535 -20.84 -11.76 18.29
C GLY A 535 -19.38 -11.90 17.86
N HIS A 536 -18.43 -11.31 18.59
CA HIS A 536 -17.00 -11.44 18.29
C HIS A 536 -16.52 -12.84 18.65
N LYS A 537 -15.66 -13.38 17.82
CA LYS A 537 -15.10 -14.73 18.00
C LYS A 537 -13.70 -14.66 18.53
N SER A 538 -13.47 -15.29 19.66
CA SER A 538 -12.14 -15.57 20.21
C SER A 538 -11.78 -17.03 20.00
N VAL A 539 -10.58 -17.31 19.54
CA VAL A 539 -10.11 -18.66 19.20
C VAL A 539 -8.99 -19.06 20.16
N GLY A 540 -9.21 -20.15 20.87
CA GLY A 540 -8.19 -20.75 21.74
C GLY A 540 -7.58 -22.02 21.14
N ILE A 541 -6.27 -22.01 20.85
CA ILE A 541 -5.52 -23.17 20.37
C ILE A 541 -5.17 -24.04 21.58
N ARG A 542 -5.54 -25.33 21.54
CA ARG A 542 -5.22 -26.32 22.59
C ARG A 542 -3.83 -26.90 22.45
N ILE A 543 -3.45 -27.19 21.22
CA ILE A 543 -2.19 -27.84 20.88
C ILE A 543 -1.57 -27.03 19.76
N LEU A 544 -0.33 -26.59 19.94
CA LEU A 544 0.52 -26.01 18.91
C LEU A 544 1.49 -27.09 18.45
N ARG A 545 1.56 -27.34 17.15
CA ARG A 545 2.44 -28.35 16.58
C ARG A 545 3.34 -27.74 15.53
N ILE A 546 4.59 -28.23 15.50
CA ILE A 546 5.59 -27.92 14.49
C ILE A 546 5.94 -29.23 13.80
N GLU A 547 5.79 -29.28 12.49
CA GLU A 547 6.04 -30.47 11.66
C GLU A 547 6.86 -30.09 10.43
N ASP A 548 7.76 -31.00 10.01
CA ASP A 548 8.41 -30.91 8.70
C ASP A 548 7.46 -31.35 7.56
N PHE A 549 7.89 -31.11 6.32
CA PHE A 549 7.09 -31.45 5.15
C PHE A 549 6.81 -32.96 5.02
N GLU A 550 7.67 -33.84 5.57
CA GLU A 550 7.48 -35.29 5.60
C GLU A 550 6.46 -35.74 6.66
N GLY A 551 6.02 -34.85 7.55
CA GLY A 551 5.06 -35.10 8.61
C GLY A 551 5.68 -35.56 9.93
N ASN A 552 7.01 -35.40 10.10
CA ASN A 552 7.65 -35.68 11.37
C ASN A 552 7.42 -34.53 12.35
N VAL A 553 6.82 -34.83 13.50
CA VAL A 553 6.57 -33.85 14.54
C VAL A 553 7.88 -33.45 15.21
N LYS A 554 8.31 -32.21 15.04
CA LYS A 554 9.48 -31.59 15.67
C LYS A 554 9.17 -31.14 17.09
N LYS A 555 7.96 -30.57 17.29
CA LYS A 555 7.52 -30.08 18.59
C LYS A 555 6.01 -30.13 18.72
N GLU A 556 5.53 -30.51 19.88
CA GLU A 556 4.14 -30.36 20.30
C GLU A 556 4.12 -29.61 21.63
N TYR A 557 3.32 -28.56 21.71
CA TYR A 557 3.11 -27.78 22.92
C TYR A 557 1.64 -27.78 23.30
N ARG A 558 1.36 -28.14 24.57
CA ARG A 558 0.03 -28.02 25.17
C ARG A 558 0.16 -27.72 26.65
N LYS A 559 -0.82 -27.07 27.23
CA LYS A 559 -0.91 -26.80 28.65
C LYS A 559 -2.34 -27.05 29.13
N ASP A 560 -2.48 -27.99 30.11
CA ASP A 560 -3.82 -28.34 30.57
C ASP A 560 -4.52 -27.16 31.21
N GLY A 561 -5.78 -26.92 30.78
CA GLY A 561 -6.62 -25.83 31.26
C GLY A 561 -6.29 -24.43 30.66
N LEU A 562 -5.27 -24.31 29.81
CA LEU A 562 -4.89 -23.07 29.17
C LEU A 562 -4.93 -23.22 27.64
N TYR A 563 -5.15 -22.10 26.99
CA TYR A 563 -5.31 -21.97 25.52
C TYR A 563 -4.38 -20.89 25.01
N ILE A 564 -3.81 -21.07 23.83
CA ILE A 564 -3.05 -20.05 23.14
C ILE A 564 -4.05 -19.16 22.40
N THR A 565 -4.13 -17.89 22.76
CA THR A 565 -5.09 -16.92 22.20
C THR A 565 -4.42 -15.89 21.30
N ASP A 566 -3.17 -15.58 21.57
CA ASP A 566 -2.32 -14.73 20.73
C ASP A 566 -0.99 -15.43 20.48
N ILE A 567 -0.45 -15.32 19.25
CA ILE A 567 0.79 -15.97 18.84
C ILE A 567 1.50 -15.17 17.77
N SER A 568 2.79 -14.99 17.97
CA SER A 568 3.72 -14.36 17.04
C SER A 568 4.86 -15.32 16.72
N VAL A 569 5.15 -15.48 15.44
CA VAL A 569 6.24 -16.31 14.94
C VAL A 569 7.35 -15.42 14.41
N GLY A 570 8.55 -15.58 14.96
CA GLY A 570 9.77 -14.98 14.45
C GLY A 570 10.79 -16.05 14.08
N ASN A 571 11.89 -15.67 13.44
CA ASN A 571 12.88 -16.62 12.89
C ASN A 571 13.54 -17.51 13.95
N THR A 572 13.65 -17.05 15.20
CA THR A 572 14.30 -17.77 16.29
C THR A 572 13.40 -18.04 17.49
N LEU A 573 12.21 -17.42 17.52
CA LEU A 573 11.34 -17.44 18.69
C LEU A 573 9.87 -17.41 18.28
N ILE A 574 9.08 -18.30 18.86
CA ILE A 574 7.62 -18.22 18.84
C ILE A 574 7.19 -17.71 20.21
N GLU A 575 6.51 -16.57 20.26
CA GLU A 575 5.94 -16.00 21.47
C GLU A 575 4.42 -16.17 21.46
N PHE A 576 3.83 -16.54 22.59
CA PHE A 576 2.38 -16.69 22.64
C PHE A 576 1.82 -16.41 24.03
N GLU A 577 0.57 -15.98 24.05
CA GLU A 577 -0.20 -15.74 25.27
C GLU A 577 -1.05 -16.96 25.62
N LEU A 578 -0.93 -17.37 26.89
CA LEU A 578 -1.74 -18.43 27.48
C LEU A 578 -2.90 -17.83 28.26
N SER A 579 -4.11 -18.20 27.89
CA SER A 579 -5.36 -17.68 28.49
C SER A 579 -6.23 -18.82 29.03
N ALA A 580 -6.98 -18.55 30.09
CA ALA A 580 -8.01 -19.43 30.59
C ALA A 580 -9.40 -19.01 30.09
N LYS A 581 -10.32 -19.96 29.94
CA LYS A 581 -11.71 -19.64 29.65
C LYS A 581 -12.36 -18.94 30.84
N SER A 582 -13.05 -17.85 30.61
CA SER A 582 -13.90 -17.13 31.56
C SER A 582 -15.35 -17.28 31.12
N GLY A 583 -16.03 -18.26 31.70
CA GLY A 583 -17.34 -18.66 31.23
C GLY A 583 -17.33 -19.32 29.85
N GLU A 584 -18.40 -19.13 29.10
CA GLU A 584 -18.59 -19.69 27.75
C GLU A 584 -18.31 -18.66 26.63
N THR A 585 -17.99 -17.42 26.97
CA THR A 585 -17.96 -16.29 26.04
C THR A 585 -16.59 -15.66 25.83
N SER A 586 -15.63 -15.82 26.77
CA SER A 586 -14.35 -15.09 26.69
C SER A 586 -13.15 -15.88 27.18
N TYR A 587 -11.97 -15.40 26.82
CA TYR A 587 -10.67 -15.83 27.34
C TYR A 587 -10.06 -14.69 28.20
N VAL A 588 -9.36 -15.08 29.29
CA VAL A 588 -8.63 -14.14 30.15
C VAL A 588 -7.15 -14.53 30.15
N ALA A 589 -6.31 -13.60 29.72
CA ALA A 589 -4.86 -13.74 29.69
C ALA A 589 -4.30 -14.11 31.08
N GLN A 590 -3.42 -15.09 31.14
CA GLN A 590 -2.78 -15.56 32.36
C GLN A 590 -1.28 -15.31 32.37
N LYS A 591 -0.58 -15.67 31.30
CA LYS A 591 0.87 -15.53 31.17
C LYS A 591 1.30 -15.64 29.71
N LYS A 592 2.51 -15.18 29.43
CA LYS A 592 3.22 -15.45 28.19
C LYS A 592 4.13 -16.68 28.31
N ASP A 593 4.35 -17.38 27.23
CA ASP A 593 5.30 -18.49 27.11
C ASP A 593 5.94 -18.46 25.70
N THR A 594 7.03 -19.22 25.52
CA THR A 594 7.83 -19.17 24.30
C THR A 594 8.33 -20.55 23.88
N ILE A 595 8.54 -20.71 22.57
CA ILE A 595 9.29 -21.84 21.99
C ILE A 595 10.49 -21.26 21.27
N MET A 596 11.69 -21.67 21.67
CA MET A 596 12.94 -21.22 21.03
C MET A 596 13.38 -22.21 19.97
N ASN A 597 13.86 -21.68 18.86
CA ASN A 597 14.55 -22.46 17.84
C ASN A 597 15.96 -22.83 18.33
N ASN A 598 16.29 -24.13 18.35
CA ASN A 598 17.60 -24.61 18.75
C ASN A 598 18.63 -24.69 17.60
N LYS A 599 18.21 -24.42 16.34
CA LYS A 599 19.16 -24.26 15.24
C LYS A 599 20.01 -23.02 15.51
N LYS A 600 21.34 -23.14 15.41
CA LYS A 600 22.22 -21.97 15.41
C LYS A 600 21.76 -21.07 14.25
N ALA A 601 21.53 -19.79 14.55
CA ALA A 601 21.38 -18.81 13.49
C ALA A 601 22.55 -18.96 12.50
N ALA A 602 22.27 -18.93 11.20
CA ALA A 602 23.31 -18.97 10.19
C ALA A 602 24.37 -17.90 10.54
N ALA A 603 25.63 -18.26 10.43
CA ALA A 603 26.75 -17.34 10.76
C ALA A 603 26.76 -16.05 9.91
N ASN A 604 25.96 -16.03 8.85
CA ASN A 604 25.90 -15.03 7.80
C ASN A 604 24.56 -14.28 7.81
N THR A 605 24.13 -13.78 8.95
CA THR A 605 22.88 -12.99 9.04
C THR A 605 23.17 -11.51 8.75
N VAL A 606 22.43 -10.94 7.81
CA VAL A 606 22.31 -9.48 7.66
C VAL A 606 21.52 -8.94 8.84
N LYS A 607 21.97 -7.84 9.42
CA LYS A 607 21.28 -7.11 10.48
C LYS A 607 20.98 -5.70 10.01
N ILE A 608 19.82 -5.21 10.41
CA ILE A 608 19.46 -3.80 10.23
C ILE A 608 19.82 -3.08 11.52
N GLU A 609 20.70 -2.10 11.41
CA GLU A 609 21.08 -1.22 12.52
C GLU A 609 20.65 0.23 12.26
N LEU A 610 20.30 0.92 13.33
CA LEU A 610 20.00 2.34 13.31
C LEU A 610 21.21 3.08 13.86
N ILE A 611 21.79 3.94 13.02
CA ILE A 611 22.98 4.73 13.37
C ILE A 611 22.64 6.22 13.41
N SER A 612 23.12 6.94 14.43
CA SER A 612 22.88 8.37 14.60
C SER A 612 23.91 9.20 13.85
N ALA A 613 23.45 10.25 13.19
CA ALA A 613 24.30 11.26 12.53
C ALA A 613 23.81 12.66 12.86
N SER A 614 24.73 13.59 13.08
CA SER A 614 24.42 14.95 13.53
C SER A 614 23.60 15.78 12.54
N ARG A 615 23.79 15.54 11.24
CA ARG A 615 23.10 16.27 10.16
C ARG A 615 21.76 15.64 9.78
N THR A 616 21.74 14.32 9.61
CA THR A 616 20.60 13.59 9.05
C THR A 616 19.72 12.90 10.10
N GLY A 617 20.10 12.98 11.40
CA GLY A 617 19.42 12.22 12.45
C GLY A 617 19.78 10.74 12.38
N VAL A 618 18.77 9.87 12.43
CA VAL A 618 18.95 8.40 12.37
C VAL A 618 18.98 7.94 10.93
N ARG A 619 19.97 7.11 10.59
CA ARG A 619 20.11 6.44 9.29
C ARG A 619 20.02 4.92 9.46
N VAL A 620 19.62 4.23 8.41
CA VAL A 620 19.56 2.77 8.36
C VAL A 620 20.84 2.24 7.76
N LYS A 621 21.41 1.18 8.38
CA LYS A 621 22.59 0.46 7.92
C LYS A 621 22.28 -1.03 7.81
N LEU A 622 22.65 -1.65 6.70
CA LEU A 622 22.73 -3.10 6.57
C LEU A 622 24.12 -3.54 7.03
N VAL A 623 24.17 -4.37 8.07
CA VAL A 623 25.39 -4.93 8.65
C VAL A 623 25.52 -6.38 8.24
N PHE A 624 26.70 -6.76 7.75
CA PHE A 624 27.04 -8.13 7.35
C PHE A 624 28.48 -8.48 7.71
N ASN A 625 28.79 -9.77 7.81
CA ASN A 625 30.08 -10.25 8.34
C ASN A 625 31.23 -10.23 7.34
N THR A 626 31.08 -9.58 6.19
CA THR A 626 32.11 -9.52 5.15
C THR A 626 32.79 -8.16 5.15
N THR A 627 34.10 -8.11 5.28
CA THR A 627 34.86 -6.87 5.30
C THR A 627 35.02 -6.30 3.88
N LYS A 628 34.76 -5.01 3.70
CA LYS A 628 34.98 -4.30 2.45
C LYS A 628 36.48 -4.31 2.07
N GLN A 629 36.74 -4.28 0.77
CA GLN A 629 38.07 -4.16 0.23
C GLN A 629 38.44 -2.72 -0.19
N THR A 630 37.44 -1.89 -0.43
CA THR A 630 37.60 -0.49 -0.83
C THR A 630 36.58 0.42 -0.20
N ASP A 631 36.95 1.68 0.06
CA ASP A 631 36.03 2.72 0.53
C ASP A 631 35.20 3.34 -0.60
N SER A 632 35.56 3.06 -1.87
CA SER A 632 34.89 3.62 -3.06
C SER A 632 34.77 2.54 -4.12
N PRO A 633 33.83 1.60 -3.98
CA PRO A 633 33.59 0.59 -5.00
C PRO A 633 33.13 1.24 -6.31
N LEU A 634 33.45 0.60 -7.43
CA LEU A 634 33.00 1.04 -8.74
C LEU A 634 31.49 0.87 -8.88
N THR A 635 30.77 1.97 -9.08
CA THR A 635 29.32 1.93 -9.33
C THR A 635 29.07 1.58 -10.80
N MET A 636 28.32 0.51 -11.01
CA MET A 636 27.93 -0.01 -12.32
C MET A 636 26.42 0.11 -12.47
N TYR A 637 25.95 0.26 -13.70
CA TYR A 637 24.53 0.33 -14.03
C TYR A 637 24.18 -0.79 -15.01
N ALA A 638 23.22 -1.62 -14.68
CA ALA A 638 22.83 -2.73 -15.53
C ALA A 638 22.00 -2.26 -16.73
N LYS A 639 22.17 -2.97 -17.84
CA LYS A 639 21.29 -2.84 -18.99
C LYS A 639 20.00 -3.64 -18.73
N VAL A 640 18.83 -3.05 -18.96
CA VAL A 640 17.56 -3.78 -18.99
C VAL A 640 17.24 -4.22 -20.42
N SER A 641 16.81 -5.47 -20.60
CA SER A 641 16.50 -6.08 -21.90
C SER A 641 15.20 -6.86 -21.83
N SER A 642 14.34 -6.75 -22.85
CA SER A 642 13.05 -7.43 -22.95
C SER A 642 12.93 -8.28 -24.22
N SER A 643 14.06 -8.66 -24.86
CA SER A 643 14.07 -9.33 -26.17
C SER A 643 13.39 -10.72 -26.15
N ASP A 644 13.50 -11.45 -25.06
CA ASP A 644 13.04 -12.83 -24.93
C ASP A 644 11.85 -13.02 -23.98
N ARG A 645 11.19 -11.90 -23.59
CA ARG A 645 10.05 -11.96 -22.65
C ARG A 645 8.86 -12.72 -23.22
N LYS A 646 8.04 -13.25 -22.30
CA LYS A 646 6.72 -13.83 -22.58
C LYS A 646 5.63 -12.91 -22.03
N ASP A 647 4.66 -12.53 -22.85
CA ASP A 647 3.45 -11.85 -22.38
C ASP A 647 2.44 -12.90 -21.93
N ILE A 648 2.10 -12.90 -20.65
CA ILE A 648 1.22 -13.89 -20.01
C ILE A 648 -0.07 -13.21 -19.59
N VAL A 649 -1.19 -13.69 -20.08
CA VAL A 649 -2.52 -13.18 -19.71
C VAL A 649 -3.16 -14.13 -18.73
N LEU A 650 -3.49 -13.64 -17.53
CA LEU A 650 -4.23 -14.39 -16.52
C LEU A 650 -5.72 -14.01 -16.59
N ASP A 651 -6.59 -15.02 -16.54
CA ASP A 651 -8.03 -14.80 -16.34
C ASP A 651 -8.31 -14.57 -14.85
N THR A 652 -8.09 -13.35 -14.41
CA THR A 652 -8.34 -12.94 -13.02
C THR A 652 -9.80 -12.55 -12.86
N GLN A 653 -10.59 -13.35 -12.16
CA GLN A 653 -11.93 -12.99 -11.73
C GLN A 653 -11.86 -12.41 -10.32
N ILE A 654 -12.17 -11.12 -10.18
CA ILE A 654 -12.22 -10.47 -8.86
C ILE A 654 -13.38 -11.08 -8.05
N PRO A 655 -13.10 -11.60 -6.84
CA PRO A 655 -14.13 -12.21 -6.00
C PRO A 655 -15.29 -11.25 -5.70
N GLN A 656 -16.53 -11.71 -5.87
CA GLN A 656 -17.75 -10.96 -5.60
C GLN A 656 -18.12 -10.91 -4.09
N GLU A 657 -17.15 -11.03 -3.19
CA GLU A 657 -17.39 -11.02 -1.74
C GLU A 657 -17.60 -9.59 -1.21
N THR A 658 -18.28 -9.49 -0.07
CA THR A 658 -18.40 -8.22 0.65
C THR A 658 -17.03 -7.79 1.14
N ALA A 659 -16.63 -6.58 0.79
CA ALA A 659 -15.37 -5.99 1.21
C ALA A 659 -15.59 -4.53 1.65
N TYR A 660 -14.82 -4.11 2.65
CA TYR A 660 -14.76 -2.75 3.16
C TYR A 660 -13.32 -2.28 3.04
N TYR A 661 -13.12 -1.22 2.27
CA TYR A 661 -11.81 -0.62 2.00
C TYR A 661 -11.58 0.51 2.98
N VAL A 662 -10.49 0.42 3.73
CA VAL A 662 -10.06 1.48 4.65
C VAL A 662 -8.99 2.30 3.95
N TYR A 663 -9.30 3.57 3.73
CA TYR A 663 -8.33 4.55 3.25
C TYR A 663 -7.96 5.48 4.40
N GLY A 664 -6.67 5.71 4.58
CA GLY A 664 -6.12 6.60 5.60
C GLY A 664 -4.70 7.00 5.25
N GLN A 665 -4.23 8.15 5.74
CA GLN A 665 -2.88 8.65 5.51
C GLN A 665 -2.48 8.70 4.01
N GLY A 666 -3.48 8.90 3.15
CA GLY A 666 -3.31 9.11 1.72
C GLY A 666 -3.28 7.86 0.83
N GLY A 667 -3.55 6.66 1.38
CA GLY A 667 -3.58 5.42 0.61
C GLY A 667 -4.51 4.36 1.19
N LEU A 668 -4.56 3.19 0.55
CA LEU A 668 -5.32 2.02 1.01
C LEU A 668 -4.57 1.32 2.15
N ASP A 669 -5.08 1.44 3.39
CA ASP A 669 -4.51 0.75 4.56
C ASP A 669 -4.86 -0.76 4.55
N GLY A 670 -6.11 -1.10 4.27
CA GLY A 670 -6.52 -2.49 4.31
C GLY A 670 -7.90 -2.80 3.76
N ILE A 671 -8.15 -4.10 3.55
CA ILE A 671 -9.40 -4.64 3.04
C ILE A 671 -9.99 -5.55 4.12
N TYR A 672 -11.19 -5.23 4.57
CA TYR A 672 -11.87 -5.89 5.68
C TYR A 672 -13.16 -6.57 5.20
N THR A 673 -13.52 -7.67 5.83
CA THR A 673 -14.84 -8.30 5.66
C THR A 673 -15.82 -7.91 6.77
N ASP A 674 -15.30 -7.30 7.83
CA ASP A 674 -16.02 -6.85 9.03
C ASP A 674 -16.06 -5.33 9.03
N PRO A 675 -17.25 -4.70 8.90
CA PRO A 675 -17.36 -3.25 8.80
C PRO A 675 -17.01 -2.53 10.12
N ALA A 676 -17.28 -3.14 11.28
CA ALA A 676 -16.92 -2.53 12.57
C ALA A 676 -15.41 -2.43 12.72
N LYS A 677 -14.66 -3.49 12.37
CA LYS A 677 -13.18 -3.45 12.37
C LYS A 677 -12.63 -2.43 11.39
N ALA A 678 -13.28 -2.31 10.21
CA ALA A 678 -12.90 -1.30 9.22
C ALA A 678 -13.09 0.12 9.78
N VAL A 679 -14.24 0.39 10.44
CA VAL A 679 -14.52 1.69 11.07
C VAL A 679 -13.53 2.00 12.18
N LEU A 680 -13.27 1.05 13.08
CA LEU A 680 -12.29 1.23 14.17
C LEU A 680 -10.89 1.54 13.63
N ARG A 681 -10.49 0.86 12.56
CA ARG A 681 -9.19 1.13 11.91
C ARG A 681 -9.17 2.52 11.25
N ALA A 682 -10.20 2.85 10.49
CA ALA A 682 -10.31 4.16 9.83
C ALA A 682 -10.35 5.30 10.86
N ASP A 683 -11.02 5.11 12.00
CA ASP A 683 -11.06 6.08 13.09
C ASP A 683 -9.66 6.37 13.64
N THR A 684 -8.85 5.33 13.86
CA THR A 684 -7.45 5.45 14.29
C THR A 684 -6.58 6.23 13.29
N LEU A 685 -6.83 6.04 11.99
CA LEU A 685 -6.05 6.65 10.91
C LEU A 685 -6.56 8.04 10.47
N GLY A 686 -7.65 8.51 11.07
CA GLY A 686 -8.33 9.72 10.58
C GLY A 686 -8.89 9.57 9.15
N GLY A 687 -9.23 8.36 8.74
CA GLY A 687 -9.57 8.00 7.38
C GLY A 687 -11.06 7.75 7.11
N VAL A 688 -11.34 6.96 6.06
CA VAL A 688 -12.68 6.60 5.60
C VAL A 688 -12.82 5.11 5.34
N VAL A 689 -14.07 4.63 5.37
CA VAL A 689 -14.43 3.27 4.98
C VAL A 689 -15.37 3.33 3.78
N LEU A 690 -15.00 2.66 2.70
CA LEU A 690 -15.82 2.46 1.52
C LEU A 690 -16.26 1.00 1.41
N ASN A 691 -17.48 0.77 0.90
CA ASN A 691 -17.90 -0.57 0.51
C ASN A 691 -17.39 -0.90 -0.90
N ARG A 692 -17.69 -2.10 -1.40
CA ARG A 692 -17.27 -2.54 -2.75
C ARG A 692 -17.84 -1.68 -3.88
N THR A 693 -19.02 -1.09 -3.71
CA THR A 693 -19.61 -0.16 -4.69
C THR A 693 -19.08 1.26 -4.55
N GLN A 694 -17.98 1.43 -3.79
CA GLN A 694 -17.33 2.71 -3.54
C GLN A 694 -18.23 3.76 -2.88
N GLN A 695 -19.22 3.30 -2.09
CA GLN A 695 -20.04 4.18 -1.25
C GLN A 695 -19.38 4.33 0.12
N TYR A 696 -19.48 5.52 0.70
CA TYR A 696 -19.03 5.76 2.07
C TYR A 696 -19.86 4.97 3.07
N VAL A 697 -19.20 4.05 3.77
CA VAL A 697 -19.74 3.38 4.96
C VAL A 697 -19.52 4.28 6.15
N TRP A 698 -18.33 4.88 6.26
CA TRP A 698 -17.98 5.74 7.37
C TRP A 698 -16.88 6.73 6.98
N GLU A 699 -16.89 7.92 7.61
CA GLU A 699 -15.93 8.97 7.34
C GLU A 699 -15.59 9.74 8.62
N ARG A 700 -14.31 9.80 8.96
CA ARG A 700 -13.83 10.55 10.13
C ARG A 700 -14.05 12.04 9.95
N GLY A 701 -14.61 12.69 10.96
CA GLY A 701 -14.74 14.14 10.99
C GLY A 701 -15.87 14.75 10.16
N ASN A 702 -16.69 13.91 9.51
CA ASN A 702 -17.89 14.35 8.76
C ASN A 702 -19.21 14.20 9.55
N LYS A 703 -19.13 14.34 10.88
CA LYS A 703 -20.28 14.34 11.77
C LYS A 703 -20.84 15.76 11.90
N LYS A 704 -22.13 15.94 11.61
CA LYS A 704 -22.84 17.22 11.80
C LYS A 704 -22.97 17.53 13.29
N THR A 705 -23.17 18.81 13.63
CA THR A 705 -23.36 19.22 15.03
C THR A 705 -24.71 18.76 15.59
N LYS A 706 -25.71 18.60 14.73
CA LYS A 706 -27.03 18.06 15.04
C LYS A 706 -27.67 17.46 13.80
N MET A 707 -28.47 16.43 14.00
CA MET A 707 -29.22 15.79 12.93
C MET A 707 -30.45 15.07 13.47
N GLN A 708 -31.50 15.05 12.69
CA GLN A 708 -32.72 14.27 12.98
C GLN A 708 -33.27 13.71 11.68
N ILE A 709 -33.60 12.42 11.69
CA ILE A 709 -34.16 11.65 10.57
C ILE A 709 -35.68 11.55 10.79
N ASP A 710 -36.44 11.79 9.73
CA ASP A 710 -37.88 11.57 9.77
C ASP A 710 -38.18 10.06 9.78
N THR A 711 -38.98 9.63 10.75
CA THR A 711 -39.34 8.22 10.91
C THR A 711 -40.30 7.70 9.84
N GLU A 712 -41.01 8.56 9.12
CA GLU A 712 -41.94 8.15 8.04
C GLU A 712 -41.22 7.49 6.85
N GLY A 713 -39.96 7.83 6.61
CA GLY A 713 -39.12 7.25 5.54
C GLY A 713 -38.36 5.97 5.92
N ILE A 714 -38.36 5.58 7.20
CA ILE A 714 -37.59 4.43 7.69
C ILE A 714 -38.34 3.12 7.45
N PRO A 715 -37.67 2.07 6.87
CA PRO A 715 -38.31 0.76 6.70
C PRO A 715 -38.83 0.19 8.01
N GLU A 716 -40.05 -0.39 7.96
CA GLU A 716 -40.75 -0.95 9.13
C GLU A 716 -39.85 -1.97 9.88
N SER A 717 -39.09 -2.80 9.17
CA SER A 717 -38.19 -3.77 9.80
C SER A 717 -37.05 -3.13 10.63
N VAL A 718 -36.68 -1.90 10.32
CA VAL A 718 -35.73 -1.11 11.11
C VAL A 718 -36.44 -0.48 12.31
N LEU A 719 -37.60 0.13 12.11
CA LEU A 719 -38.41 0.72 13.19
C LEU A 719 -38.86 -0.31 14.24
N GLN A 720 -39.00 -1.58 13.87
CA GLN A 720 -39.24 -2.68 14.82
C GLN A 720 -38.05 -2.97 15.74
N GLY A 721 -36.88 -2.35 15.51
CA GLY A 721 -35.69 -2.54 16.32
C GLY A 721 -35.07 -3.95 16.25
N THR A 722 -35.36 -4.70 15.16
CA THR A 722 -34.85 -6.06 15.01
C THR A 722 -33.34 -6.03 14.82
N TYR A 723 -32.56 -6.56 15.77
CA TYR A 723 -31.11 -6.64 15.68
C TYR A 723 -30.58 -8.00 15.20
N ASP A 724 -31.48 -8.95 14.81
CA ASP A 724 -31.03 -10.16 14.10
C ASP A 724 -30.65 -9.84 12.65
N ILE A 725 -29.34 -9.89 12.37
CA ILE A 725 -28.76 -9.54 11.09
C ILE A 725 -29.32 -10.37 9.93
N LYS A 726 -29.65 -11.66 10.15
CA LYS A 726 -30.17 -12.53 9.08
C LYS A 726 -31.57 -12.07 8.68
N THR A 727 -32.41 -11.74 9.65
CA THR A 727 -33.76 -11.22 9.43
C THR A 727 -33.70 -9.86 8.72
N LEU A 728 -32.85 -8.95 9.18
CA LEU A 728 -32.64 -7.64 8.54
C LEU A 728 -32.15 -7.76 7.10
N LYS A 729 -31.13 -8.57 6.84
CA LYS A 729 -30.63 -8.83 5.48
C LYS A 729 -31.71 -9.36 4.54
N LYS A 730 -32.62 -10.17 5.05
CA LYS A 730 -33.77 -10.70 4.26
C LYS A 730 -34.77 -9.59 3.96
N SER A 731 -35.13 -8.79 4.96
CA SER A 731 -36.16 -7.72 4.82
C SER A 731 -35.67 -6.56 3.99
N LEU A 732 -34.40 -6.18 4.12
CA LEU A 732 -33.76 -5.05 3.42
C LEU A 732 -33.11 -5.41 2.09
N LYS A 733 -33.21 -6.65 1.61
CA LYS A 733 -32.52 -7.15 0.39
C LYS A 733 -32.72 -6.26 -0.85
N LYS A 734 -33.89 -5.58 -0.96
CA LYS A 734 -34.20 -4.68 -2.08
C LYS A 734 -33.94 -3.22 -1.77
N THR A 735 -33.75 -2.88 -0.51
CA THR A 735 -33.64 -1.49 -0.04
C THR A 735 -32.17 -1.12 0.15
N GLY A 736 -31.35 -2.05 0.67
CA GLY A 736 -29.95 -1.74 0.96
C GLY A 736 -29.17 -2.89 1.55
N THR A 737 -27.92 -2.59 1.87
CA THR A 737 -26.97 -3.52 2.50
C THR A 737 -26.92 -3.25 4.00
N VAL A 738 -27.14 -4.27 4.81
CA VAL A 738 -27.05 -4.19 6.28
C VAL A 738 -25.61 -4.11 6.71
N ILE A 739 -25.29 -3.15 7.57
CA ILE A 739 -23.97 -2.87 8.14
C ILE A 739 -24.01 -3.13 9.64
N ASP A 740 -23.15 -4.02 10.11
CA ASP A 740 -22.98 -4.33 11.53
C ASP A 740 -21.81 -3.51 12.08
N LEU A 741 -22.11 -2.57 12.97
CA LEU A 741 -21.14 -1.69 13.63
C LEU A 741 -20.95 -2.04 15.10
N SER A 742 -21.31 -3.28 15.49
CA SER A 742 -21.14 -3.75 16.85
C SER A 742 -19.69 -3.68 17.32
N GLY A 743 -19.46 -3.11 18.51
CA GLY A 743 -18.15 -2.81 19.06
C GLY A 743 -17.62 -1.40 18.77
N CYS A 744 -18.24 -0.63 17.87
CA CYS A 744 -17.92 0.78 17.69
C CYS A 744 -18.44 1.64 18.84
N SER A 745 -17.85 2.81 19.08
CA SER A 745 -18.35 3.77 20.04
C SER A 745 -19.63 4.45 19.53
N LEU A 746 -20.49 4.95 20.45
CA LEU A 746 -21.64 5.76 20.05
C LEU A 746 -21.22 6.97 19.20
N ASP A 747 -20.12 7.63 19.55
CA ASP A 747 -19.61 8.78 18.79
C ASP A 747 -19.29 8.45 17.34
N SER A 748 -18.63 7.31 17.09
CA SER A 748 -18.36 6.83 15.73
C SER A 748 -19.65 6.51 14.97
N VAL A 749 -20.63 5.90 15.66
CA VAL A 749 -21.91 5.48 15.05
C VAL A 749 -22.82 6.67 14.72
N LEU A 750 -22.72 7.81 15.41
CA LEU A 750 -23.49 9.02 15.10
C LEU A 750 -23.17 9.60 13.72
N TYR A 751 -22.06 9.20 13.07
CA TYR A 751 -21.83 9.48 11.66
C TYR A 751 -22.98 8.93 10.78
N GLU A 752 -23.50 7.76 11.08
CA GLU A 752 -24.58 7.15 10.30
C GLU A 752 -25.85 8.03 10.30
N ILE A 753 -26.15 8.62 11.45
CA ILE A 753 -27.26 9.55 11.57
C ILE A 753 -27.00 10.82 10.74
N SER A 754 -25.75 11.33 10.74
CA SER A 754 -25.34 12.45 9.87
C SER A 754 -25.52 12.13 8.39
N ALA A 755 -25.31 10.87 8.02
CA ALA A 755 -25.49 10.35 6.67
C ALA A 755 -26.94 9.92 6.37
N GLN A 756 -27.93 10.34 7.19
CA GLN A 756 -29.37 10.01 7.04
C GLN A 756 -29.68 8.52 7.18
N ARG A 757 -28.88 7.77 7.93
CA ARG A 757 -29.03 6.33 8.15
C ARG A 757 -29.38 6.04 9.60
N PRO A 758 -30.63 5.57 9.90
CA PRO A 758 -31.03 5.23 11.26
C PRO A 758 -30.25 4.03 11.78
N VAL A 759 -30.01 4.00 13.10
CA VAL A 759 -29.20 2.94 13.73
C VAL A 759 -30.05 2.20 14.77
N ILE A 760 -30.19 0.90 14.61
CA ILE A 760 -30.73 0.02 15.64
C ILE A 760 -29.66 -0.17 16.72
N ALA A 761 -30.00 0.12 17.97
CA ALA A 761 -29.10 0.01 19.11
C ALA A 761 -29.72 -0.91 20.19
N LYS A 762 -28.97 -1.91 20.64
CA LYS A 762 -29.35 -2.80 21.74
C LYS A 762 -29.30 -2.03 23.07
N THR A 763 -30.31 -2.24 23.93
CA THR A 763 -30.41 -1.58 25.26
C THR A 763 -30.45 -2.59 26.40
N GLY A 764 -30.58 -3.88 26.12
CA GLY A 764 -30.67 -4.96 27.09
C GLY A 764 -30.69 -6.32 26.39
N ALA A 765 -30.90 -7.40 27.13
CA ALA A 765 -30.88 -8.76 26.56
C ALA A 765 -31.81 -8.94 25.36
N ASP A 766 -33.07 -8.43 25.48
CA ASP A 766 -34.11 -8.58 24.46
C ASP A 766 -34.71 -7.23 24.06
N THR A 767 -34.07 -6.12 24.34
CA THR A 767 -34.60 -4.77 24.08
C THR A 767 -33.66 -3.96 23.20
N SER A 768 -34.27 -3.14 22.34
CA SER A 768 -33.56 -2.23 21.45
C SER A 768 -34.34 -0.95 21.21
N VAL A 769 -33.67 0.06 20.74
CA VAL A 769 -34.22 1.32 20.26
C VAL A 769 -33.65 1.62 18.87
N VAL A 770 -34.23 2.60 18.18
CA VAL A 770 -33.65 3.11 16.95
C VAL A 770 -33.18 4.54 17.19
N ILE A 771 -31.85 4.78 16.99
CA ILE A 771 -31.30 6.14 17.03
C ILE A 771 -31.73 6.83 15.73
N VAL A 772 -32.52 7.91 15.85
CA VAL A 772 -33.04 8.68 14.71
C VAL A 772 -32.57 10.13 14.71
N GLY A 773 -31.75 10.53 15.69
CA GLY A 773 -31.23 11.88 15.75
C GLY A 773 -30.22 12.07 16.88
N TYR A 774 -29.56 13.20 16.87
CA TYR A 774 -28.69 13.67 17.95
C TYR A 774 -28.48 15.18 17.86
N ASP A 775 -28.11 15.78 18.98
CA ASP A 775 -27.51 17.11 19.12
C ASP A 775 -26.32 17.06 20.09
N GLU A 776 -25.80 18.19 20.53
CA GLU A 776 -24.64 18.26 21.42
C GLU A 776 -24.88 17.55 22.78
N TYR A 777 -26.11 17.53 23.25
CA TYR A 777 -26.47 17.08 24.62
C TYR A 777 -27.27 15.78 24.63
N ASN A 778 -27.93 15.41 23.53
CA ASN A 778 -28.90 14.32 23.49
C ASN A 778 -28.78 13.47 22.26
N THR A 779 -29.18 12.19 22.39
CA THR A 779 -29.63 11.35 21.28
C THR A 779 -31.14 11.38 21.21
N TRP A 780 -31.71 11.19 20.02
CA TRP A 780 -33.13 11.01 19.79
C TRP A 780 -33.41 9.55 19.51
N LEU A 781 -34.10 8.89 20.44
CA LEU A 781 -34.34 7.46 20.43
C LEU A 781 -35.81 7.19 20.09
N TYR A 782 -36.06 6.35 19.09
CA TYR A 782 -37.37 5.82 18.76
C TYR A 782 -37.58 4.50 19.50
N ASP A 783 -38.66 4.40 20.31
CA ASP A 783 -39.09 3.19 21.02
C ASP A 783 -40.00 2.35 20.12
N PRO A 784 -39.54 1.14 19.67
CA PRO A 784 -40.34 0.29 18.79
C PRO A 784 -41.67 -0.18 19.37
N VAL A 785 -41.78 -0.27 20.72
CA VAL A 785 -42.97 -0.76 21.43
C VAL A 785 -43.98 0.37 21.58
N LYS A 786 -43.53 1.54 22.03
CA LYS A 786 -44.40 2.71 22.24
C LYS A 786 -44.70 3.47 20.95
N LYS A 787 -43.85 3.28 19.95
CA LYS A 787 -43.88 4.00 18.66
C LYS A 787 -43.77 5.52 18.83
N GLU A 788 -42.91 5.95 19.73
CA GLU A 788 -42.65 7.36 20.02
C GLU A 788 -41.15 7.66 20.03
N THR A 789 -40.79 8.88 19.65
CA THR A 789 -39.42 9.38 19.71
C THR A 789 -39.24 10.28 20.92
N TYR A 790 -38.17 10.08 21.68
CA TYR A 790 -37.86 10.86 22.87
C TYR A 790 -36.35 11.22 22.93
N PRO A 791 -36.01 12.36 23.54
CA PRO A 791 -34.61 12.71 23.79
C PRO A 791 -34.07 11.92 24.98
N TYR A 792 -32.79 11.51 24.87
CA TYR A 792 -32.07 10.86 25.96
C TYR A 792 -30.66 11.45 26.06
N GLY A 793 -30.14 11.74 27.26
CA GLY A 793 -28.86 12.42 27.44
C GLY A 793 -27.71 11.71 26.75
N MET A 794 -26.78 12.44 26.12
CA MET A 794 -25.69 11.86 25.35
C MET A 794 -24.81 10.92 26.19
N ASN A 795 -24.46 11.34 27.41
CA ASN A 795 -23.68 10.50 28.34
C ASN A 795 -24.45 9.27 28.80
N ASP A 796 -25.76 9.45 29.11
CA ASP A 796 -26.61 8.36 29.52
C ASP A 796 -26.81 7.33 28.39
N SER A 797 -26.91 7.80 27.15
CA SER A 797 -26.95 6.95 25.95
C SER A 797 -25.65 6.16 25.77
N THR A 798 -24.49 6.81 25.94
CA THR A 798 -23.21 6.16 25.89
C THR A 798 -23.12 5.03 26.91
N ASP A 799 -23.48 5.31 28.16
CA ASP A 799 -23.47 4.33 29.24
C ASP A 799 -24.48 3.19 29.02
N LEU A 800 -25.67 3.52 28.51
CA LEU A 800 -26.70 2.53 28.18
C LEU A 800 -26.23 1.54 27.13
N PHE A 801 -25.72 2.06 26.00
CA PHE A 801 -25.27 1.21 24.90
C PHE A 801 -23.99 0.44 25.25
N GLN A 802 -23.05 1.04 25.98
CA GLN A 802 -21.84 0.36 26.42
C GLN A 802 -22.16 -0.81 27.35
N LYS A 803 -23.13 -0.65 28.30
CA LYS A 803 -23.59 -1.74 29.16
C LYS A 803 -24.31 -2.85 28.39
N ALA A 804 -24.89 -2.52 27.23
CA ALA A 804 -25.52 -3.49 26.33
C ALA A 804 -24.55 -4.07 25.26
N GLY A 805 -23.24 -3.77 25.35
CA GLY A 805 -22.18 -4.30 24.50
C GLY A 805 -21.96 -3.52 23.20
N ASN A 806 -22.43 -2.26 23.08
CA ASN A 806 -22.30 -1.44 21.88
C ASN A 806 -22.77 -2.16 20.59
N VAL A 807 -23.91 -2.83 20.64
CA VAL A 807 -24.48 -3.51 19.48
C VAL A 807 -25.25 -2.49 18.63
N PHE A 808 -24.71 -2.16 17.46
CA PHE A 808 -25.26 -1.17 16.54
C PHE A 808 -25.39 -1.75 15.13
N ILE A 809 -26.58 -1.60 14.52
CA ILE A 809 -26.83 -2.09 13.17
C ILE A 809 -27.50 -0.99 12.36
N THR A 810 -27.01 -0.75 11.16
CA THR A 810 -27.60 0.17 10.19
C THR A 810 -27.69 -0.46 8.80
N TYR A 811 -28.06 0.32 7.79
CA TYR A 811 -28.04 -0.09 6.40
C TYR A 811 -27.66 1.06 5.48
N ILE A 812 -27.05 0.72 4.36
CA ILE A 812 -26.75 1.64 3.28
C ILE A 812 -27.70 1.34 2.13
N GLU A 813 -28.45 2.34 1.69
CA GLU A 813 -29.39 2.20 0.60
C GLU A 813 -28.68 1.82 -0.70
N THR A 814 -29.29 0.93 -1.47
CA THR A 814 -28.84 0.65 -2.84
C THR A 814 -29.12 1.88 -3.69
N VAL A 815 -28.08 2.50 -4.22
CA VAL A 815 -28.24 3.64 -5.13
C VAL A 815 -28.76 3.11 -6.46
N ASN A 816 -30.01 3.43 -6.77
CA ASN A 816 -30.56 3.25 -8.12
C ASN A 816 -30.21 4.48 -8.95
N TYR A 817 -29.27 4.31 -9.89
CA TYR A 817 -28.82 5.36 -10.82
C TYR A 817 -29.75 5.52 -12.01
#